data_56086aaa4bb607e96f0d752c75942fff
#
_entry.id   56086aaa4bb607e96f0d752c75942fff
#
_cell.length_a   1.000
_cell.length_b   1.000
_cell.length_c   1.000
_cell.angle_alpha   90.00
_cell.angle_beta   90.00
_cell.angle_gamma   90.00
#
_symmetry.space_group_name_H-M   'P 1'
#
loop_
_entity.id
_entity.type
_entity.pdbx_description
1 polymer ?
#
loop_
_entity_poly.entity_id
_entity_poly.type
_entity_poly.pdbx_seq_one_letter_code
_entity_poly.pdbx_strand_id
1 'polypeptide(L)'
;MGAAARHQTIEQQNTPSTEQTPKQASDEVFLRRVFLDVIGILPTEAERAAFLKNPNRDKLIADVLARDVDYAEHWLSFWNDLLRNDYAGTGFIDGGRKQITDWLYGALVQNMTYDQFVSELVAPPSDGSSGFISGIKWRGTVNASQRREMQFSQNLSQVFLGINMKCASCHDSFIDRWKLDEAYALAAIIAEEPLEIHRCDKPQGKMAKAAWIFPELGGIDANAPKAKRLEQVAGLMTHRDNGRFTRTIVNRIWHRMMGRGIVHPVDAMHTEPWSEDLLDWLAEDFAETGYDLKKLIAQVAQSKAYQSKIATTPTEVELVDGYTYRGPIARRLTAEQFLDNVWQLTSTAPNAPFTTVARYKVEPGEFDDVILTGKWIWKPGEATPAAGEKVTFRKSFTLEEVPKKAIAVVTVDNSYELWVNGKKLRADDNWMTVEGVNLKPALKKGGNFIQIIATNGGSGPNAAGAYFEAEIDGKKIVSDESWKWTPKIPDARGRFAKPPEDFAPVKVINGAIWQNQIADGARSGLANRIAPPVRAALVKSDLLMRSLGRPNREQVVTVRPEDLSTLQAIDLANGSILSGLLQRGGAALDCEFTGKNTDELVSSLFLRTLSRNPTADEAAVLAEIVEAREKRSEGIEDLLWAVLMLPEFQLVQ
;
A
#
# COMPACT_ATOMS: atom_id res chain seq x y z
N MET A 1 22.90 -18.47 21.13
CA MET A 1 23.38 -17.25 21.83
C MET A 1 22.17 -16.41 22.25
N GLY A 2 22.18 -15.79 23.45
CA GLY A 2 21.04 -15.01 23.94
C GLY A 2 20.89 -13.68 23.19
N ALA A 3 19.70 -13.06 23.22
CA ALA A 3 19.39 -11.81 22.53
C ALA A 3 20.40 -10.67 22.80
N ALA A 4 20.91 -10.58 24.03
CA ALA A 4 21.91 -9.58 24.41
C ALA A 4 23.27 -9.79 23.69
N ALA A 5 23.69 -11.05 23.48
CA ALA A 5 24.91 -11.34 22.73
C ALA A 5 24.75 -11.04 21.23
N ARG A 6 23.55 -11.24 20.67
CA ARG A 6 23.23 -10.91 19.27
C ARG A 6 23.22 -9.39 19.02
N HIS A 7 22.70 -8.59 19.95
CA HIS A 7 22.79 -7.13 19.91
C HIS A 7 24.24 -6.63 19.90
N GLN A 8 25.11 -7.23 20.74
CA GLN A 8 26.52 -6.86 20.79
C GLN A 8 27.25 -7.14 19.46
N THR A 9 26.84 -8.19 18.71
CA THR A 9 27.47 -8.53 17.43
C THR A 9 27.19 -7.48 16.35
N ILE A 10 25.93 -7.01 16.22
CA ILE A 10 25.61 -5.90 15.31
C ILE A 10 26.37 -4.63 15.70
N GLU A 11 26.47 -4.36 17.01
CA GLU A 11 27.18 -3.21 17.53
C GLU A 11 28.69 -3.27 17.27
N GLN A 12 29.32 -4.42 17.44
CA GLN A 12 30.77 -4.61 17.23
C GLN A 12 31.14 -4.57 15.75
N GLN A 13 30.32 -5.10 14.87
CA GLN A 13 30.57 -5.11 13.42
C GLN A 13 30.26 -3.77 12.74
N ASN A 14 29.37 -2.95 13.33
CA ASN A 14 29.08 -1.60 12.84
C ASN A 14 30.00 -0.52 13.43
N THR A 15 31.02 -0.88 14.26
CA THR A 15 31.94 0.11 14.83
C THR A 15 33.07 0.35 13.84
N PRO A 16 33.15 1.54 13.20
CA PRO A 16 34.33 1.90 12.44
C PRO A 16 35.54 1.91 13.38
N SER A 17 36.67 1.43 12.91
CA SER A 17 37.93 1.59 13.60
C SER A 17 38.17 3.07 13.90
N THR A 18 38.03 3.44 15.19
CA THR A 18 38.54 4.66 15.82
C THR A 18 38.15 6.05 15.32
N GLU A 19 36.91 6.34 14.85
CA GLU A 19 36.44 7.74 14.93
C GLU A 19 34.91 7.84 14.82
N GLN A 20 34.30 8.27 15.91
CA GLN A 20 32.90 8.71 16.07
C GLN A 20 31.81 7.65 15.83
N THR A 21 31.46 6.94 16.90
CA THR A 21 30.14 6.25 16.96
C THR A 21 29.05 7.24 16.52
N PRO A 22 28.23 6.92 15.51
CA PRO A 22 27.18 7.83 15.04
C PRO A 22 26.26 8.25 16.19
N LYS A 23 25.98 9.56 16.30
CA LYS A 23 25.09 10.08 17.35
C LYS A 23 23.70 9.51 17.17
N GLN A 24 23.06 9.13 18.27
CA GLN A 24 21.69 8.66 18.26
C GLN A 24 20.73 9.74 17.74
N ALA A 25 19.73 9.35 16.94
CA ALA A 25 18.64 10.22 16.52
C ALA A 25 17.74 10.58 17.73
N SER A 26 17.09 11.73 17.68
CA SER A 26 16.09 12.09 18.70
C SER A 26 14.89 11.12 18.66
N ASP A 27 14.10 11.09 19.73
CA ASP A 27 12.94 10.20 19.80
C ASP A 27 11.85 10.59 18.79
N GLU A 28 11.71 11.87 18.45
CA GLU A 28 10.80 12.35 17.41
C GLU A 28 11.21 11.84 16.01
N VAL A 29 12.49 11.97 15.68
CA VAL A 29 13.03 11.46 14.39
C VAL A 29 12.91 9.94 14.33
N PHE A 30 13.26 9.25 15.42
CA PHE A 30 13.14 7.79 15.49
C PHE A 30 11.71 7.30 15.33
N LEU A 31 10.75 7.92 16.04
CA LEU A 31 9.33 7.62 15.92
C LEU A 31 8.85 7.71 14.47
N ARG A 32 9.12 8.86 13.82
CA ARG A 32 8.73 9.08 12.43
C ARG A 32 9.37 8.07 11.49
N ARG A 33 10.65 7.78 11.68
CA ARG A 33 11.41 6.80 10.87
C ARG A 33 10.80 5.40 10.96
N VAL A 34 10.54 4.91 12.18
CA VAL A 34 9.97 3.57 12.38
C VAL A 34 8.59 3.45 11.75
N PHE A 35 7.72 4.44 11.91
CA PHE A 35 6.40 4.43 11.28
C PHE A 35 6.49 4.38 9.75
N LEU A 36 7.32 5.22 9.16
CA LEU A 36 7.51 5.25 7.71
C LEU A 36 8.16 3.97 7.16
N ASP A 37 9.13 3.39 7.85
CA ASP A 37 9.84 2.21 7.37
C ASP A 37 9.05 0.92 7.57
N VAL A 38 8.28 0.81 8.65
CA VAL A 38 7.58 -0.44 9.00
C VAL A 38 6.19 -0.49 8.42
N ILE A 39 5.43 0.62 8.47
CA ILE A 39 4.04 0.69 8.04
C ILE A 39 3.74 1.78 7.01
N GLY A 40 4.71 2.61 6.65
CA GLY A 40 4.63 3.56 5.53
C GLY A 40 3.80 4.81 5.74
N ILE A 41 3.27 5.07 6.94
CA ILE A 41 2.47 6.24 7.30
C ILE A 41 3.08 6.99 8.47
N LEU A 42 2.64 8.23 8.65
CA LEU A 42 3.04 9.07 9.77
C LEU A 42 2.32 8.65 11.07
N PRO A 43 2.96 8.81 12.25
CA PRO A 43 2.28 8.64 13.52
C PRO A 43 1.19 9.71 13.71
N THR A 44 0.11 9.34 14.36
CA THR A 44 -0.91 10.29 14.80
C THR A 44 -0.39 11.16 15.95
N GLU A 45 -1.00 12.31 16.20
CA GLU A 45 -0.66 13.17 17.34
C GLU A 45 -0.76 12.41 18.68
N ALA A 46 -1.75 11.54 18.81
CA ALA A 46 -1.94 10.73 20.02
C ALA A 46 -0.83 9.69 20.21
N GLU A 47 -0.43 8.99 19.16
CA GLU A 47 0.68 8.02 19.18
C GLU A 47 2.00 8.73 19.52
N ARG A 48 2.24 9.87 18.86
CA ARG A 48 3.41 10.70 19.17
C ARG A 48 3.45 11.14 20.63
N ALA A 49 2.36 11.73 21.12
CA ALA A 49 2.28 12.19 22.50
C ALA A 49 2.46 11.05 23.53
N ALA A 50 1.88 9.89 23.25
CA ALA A 50 2.02 8.70 24.08
C ALA A 50 3.46 8.21 24.15
N PHE A 51 4.13 8.12 23.00
CA PHE A 51 5.52 7.67 22.93
C PHE A 51 6.47 8.66 23.61
N LEU A 52 6.38 9.96 23.32
CA LEU A 52 7.29 10.97 23.87
C LEU A 52 7.11 11.20 25.38
N LYS A 53 5.96 10.85 25.94
CA LYS A 53 5.74 10.89 27.37
C LYS A 53 6.57 9.86 28.14
N ASN A 54 6.82 8.70 27.54
CA ASN A 54 7.63 7.63 28.12
C ASN A 54 8.30 6.82 27.01
N PRO A 55 9.40 7.31 26.43
CA PRO A 55 10.04 6.70 25.27
C PRO A 55 10.55 5.29 25.59
N ASN A 56 10.05 4.32 24.82
CA ASN A 56 10.55 2.95 24.83
C ASN A 56 10.59 2.47 23.37
N ARG A 57 11.78 2.52 22.76
CA ARG A 57 11.99 2.24 21.34
C ARG A 57 11.70 0.79 20.97
N ASP A 58 12.07 -0.16 21.80
CA ASP A 58 11.81 -1.59 21.54
C ASP A 58 10.31 -1.89 21.56
N LYS A 59 9.61 -1.33 22.56
CA LYS A 59 8.15 -1.44 22.60
C LYS A 59 7.49 -0.80 21.40
N LEU A 60 7.93 0.38 20.98
CA LEU A 60 7.41 1.05 19.78
C LEU A 60 7.56 0.19 18.54
N ILE A 61 8.75 -0.38 18.31
CA ILE A 61 9.00 -1.28 17.17
C ILE A 61 8.04 -2.47 17.20
N ALA A 62 7.88 -3.11 18.37
CA ALA A 62 6.98 -4.24 18.53
C ALA A 62 5.51 -3.85 18.27
N ASP A 63 5.04 -2.74 18.83
CA ASP A 63 3.67 -2.25 18.67
C ASP A 63 3.36 -1.91 17.20
N VAL A 64 4.31 -1.30 16.47
CA VAL A 64 4.14 -0.95 15.05
C VAL A 64 4.16 -2.19 14.17
N LEU A 65 5.04 -3.17 14.44
CA LEU A 65 5.08 -4.45 13.71
C LEU A 65 3.85 -5.34 13.95
N ALA A 66 3.17 -5.16 15.08
CA ALA A 66 1.92 -5.87 15.39
C ALA A 66 0.71 -5.34 14.60
N ARG A 67 0.86 -4.26 13.83
CA ARG A 67 -0.20 -3.70 12.96
C ARG A 67 -0.22 -4.45 11.63
N ASP A 68 -0.71 -5.68 11.63
CA ASP A 68 -0.59 -6.62 10.50
C ASP A 68 -1.13 -6.06 9.18
N VAL A 69 -2.28 -5.38 9.20
CA VAL A 69 -2.89 -4.77 8.01
C VAL A 69 -2.03 -3.64 7.46
N ASP A 70 -1.59 -2.70 8.31
CA ASP A 70 -0.75 -1.57 7.89
C ASP A 70 0.61 -2.05 7.36
N TYR A 71 1.21 -3.05 8.03
CA TYR A 71 2.41 -3.72 7.58
C TYR A 71 2.23 -4.34 6.19
N ALA A 72 1.18 -5.14 6.01
CA ALA A 72 0.92 -5.81 4.75
C ALA A 72 0.71 -4.81 3.61
N GLU A 73 -0.10 -3.75 3.81
CA GLU A 73 -0.39 -2.73 2.82
C GLU A 73 0.83 -1.88 2.45
N HIS A 74 1.77 -1.67 3.39
CA HIS A 74 3.04 -1.02 3.10
C HIS A 74 3.98 -1.92 2.28
N TRP A 75 4.20 -3.15 2.76
CA TRP A 75 5.13 -4.09 2.13
C TRP A 75 4.61 -4.70 0.83
N LEU A 76 3.29 -4.62 0.58
CA LEU A 76 2.69 -5.05 -0.67
C LEU A 76 3.33 -4.37 -1.89
N SER A 77 3.68 -3.07 -1.79
CA SER A 77 4.35 -2.34 -2.88
C SER A 77 5.73 -2.91 -3.19
N PHE A 78 6.52 -3.22 -2.16
CA PHE A 78 7.83 -3.83 -2.29
C PHE A 78 7.76 -5.19 -3.01
N TRP A 79 6.85 -6.05 -2.57
CA TRP A 79 6.66 -7.36 -3.17
C TRP A 79 6.04 -7.30 -4.57
N ASN A 80 5.11 -6.38 -4.81
CA ASN A 80 4.58 -6.16 -6.15
C ASN A 80 5.66 -5.76 -7.16
N ASP A 81 6.63 -4.94 -6.74
CA ASP A 81 7.76 -4.53 -7.58
C ASP A 81 8.69 -5.71 -7.89
N LEU A 82 9.04 -6.49 -6.87
CA LEU A 82 9.89 -7.68 -7.02
C LEU A 82 9.22 -8.78 -7.85
N LEU A 83 7.94 -9.06 -7.57
CA LEU A 83 7.20 -10.16 -8.21
C LEU A 83 6.54 -9.75 -9.53
N ARG A 84 6.75 -8.51 -9.99
CA ARG A 84 6.13 -7.97 -11.21
C ARG A 84 4.60 -8.06 -11.17
N ASN A 85 4.00 -7.95 -9.97
CA ASN A 85 2.56 -8.02 -9.78
C ASN A 85 1.93 -6.64 -9.95
N ASP A 86 1.15 -6.44 -11.00
CA ASP A 86 0.46 -5.17 -11.30
C ASP A 86 -1.02 -5.40 -11.55
N TYR A 87 -1.84 -4.46 -11.10
CA TYR A 87 -3.29 -4.55 -11.21
C TYR A 87 -3.83 -4.29 -12.62
N ALA A 88 -3.13 -3.50 -13.42
CA ALA A 88 -3.65 -3.02 -14.70
C ALA A 88 -3.12 -3.77 -15.92
N GLY A 89 -1.95 -4.41 -15.81
CA GLY A 89 -1.22 -4.93 -16.96
C GLY A 89 -0.83 -3.82 -17.95
N THR A 90 -0.11 -4.18 -19.01
CA THR A 90 0.23 -3.27 -20.09
C THR A 90 -0.43 -3.70 -21.39
N GLY A 91 -0.60 -2.79 -22.36
CA GLY A 91 -1.19 -3.08 -23.64
C GLY A 91 -0.42 -4.09 -24.51
N PHE A 92 0.82 -4.39 -24.16
CA PHE A 92 1.68 -5.35 -24.86
C PHE A 92 1.59 -6.78 -24.32
N ILE A 93 0.85 -7.00 -23.25
CA ILE A 93 0.69 -8.33 -22.64
C ILE A 93 -0.58 -8.98 -23.17
N ASP A 94 -0.41 -10.19 -23.73
CA ASP A 94 -1.51 -10.99 -24.26
C ASP A 94 -2.28 -11.67 -23.13
N GLY A 95 -3.60 -11.44 -23.08
CA GLY A 95 -4.50 -12.01 -22.05
C GLY A 95 -4.31 -11.45 -20.64
N GLY A 96 -3.45 -10.41 -20.48
CA GLY A 96 -3.15 -9.82 -19.18
C GLY A 96 -2.21 -10.68 -18.32
N ARG A 97 -2.00 -10.23 -17.08
CA ARG A 97 -1.24 -10.96 -16.05
C ARG A 97 -2.20 -11.67 -15.12
N LYS A 98 -1.85 -12.89 -14.75
CA LYS A 98 -2.49 -13.51 -13.62
C LYS A 98 -1.99 -12.87 -12.33
N GLN A 99 -2.88 -12.18 -11.64
CA GLN A 99 -2.58 -11.52 -10.37
C GLN A 99 -2.43 -12.55 -9.24
N ILE A 100 -1.54 -12.26 -8.32
CA ILE A 100 -1.34 -13.02 -7.08
C ILE A 100 -1.70 -12.17 -5.85
N THR A 101 -2.40 -11.06 -6.06
CA THR A 101 -2.57 -10.00 -5.04
C THR A 101 -3.26 -10.51 -3.79
N ASP A 102 -4.32 -11.31 -3.92
CA ASP A 102 -5.08 -11.80 -2.76
C ASP A 102 -4.24 -12.78 -1.93
N TRP A 103 -3.52 -13.70 -2.59
CA TRP A 103 -2.59 -14.60 -1.93
C TRP A 103 -1.44 -13.82 -1.25
N LEU A 104 -0.82 -12.89 -1.97
CA LEU A 104 0.28 -12.08 -1.48
C LEU A 104 -0.12 -11.24 -0.26
N TYR A 105 -1.29 -10.62 -0.33
CA TYR A 105 -1.83 -9.85 0.79
C TYR A 105 -2.08 -10.74 2.01
N GLY A 106 -2.70 -11.89 1.82
CA GLY A 106 -2.93 -12.86 2.90
C GLY A 106 -1.64 -13.38 3.53
N ALA A 107 -0.63 -13.67 2.71
CA ALA A 107 0.69 -14.10 3.17
C ALA A 107 1.39 -13.03 4.05
N LEU A 108 1.28 -11.75 3.66
CA LEU A 108 1.84 -10.63 4.41
C LEU A 108 1.09 -10.38 5.74
N VAL A 109 -0.25 -10.39 5.72
CA VAL A 109 -1.06 -10.23 6.93
C VAL A 109 -0.79 -11.34 7.95
N GLN A 110 -0.64 -12.59 7.47
CA GLN A 110 -0.38 -13.74 8.32
C GLN A 110 1.10 -13.88 8.73
N ASN A 111 1.97 -12.98 8.26
CA ASN A 111 3.41 -13.07 8.45
C ASN A 111 3.96 -14.44 8.05
N MET A 112 3.57 -14.93 6.85
CA MET A 112 4.05 -16.20 6.30
C MET A 112 5.58 -16.20 6.29
N THR A 113 6.21 -17.29 6.73
CA THR A 113 7.66 -17.40 6.74
C THR A 113 8.22 -17.34 5.33
N TYR A 114 9.40 -16.73 5.15
CA TYR A 114 9.92 -16.43 3.82
C TYR A 114 10.24 -17.68 2.99
N ASP A 115 10.66 -18.75 3.62
CA ASP A 115 10.87 -20.06 2.98
C ASP A 115 9.55 -20.65 2.46
N GLN A 116 8.47 -20.62 3.25
CA GLN A 116 7.13 -21.01 2.81
C GLN A 116 6.61 -20.10 1.70
N PHE A 117 6.74 -18.77 1.87
CA PHE A 117 6.36 -17.77 0.89
C PHE A 117 6.99 -18.05 -0.48
N VAL A 118 8.29 -18.31 -0.51
CA VAL A 118 9.02 -18.62 -1.76
C VAL A 118 8.65 -19.99 -2.30
N SER A 119 8.51 -20.99 -1.44
CA SER A 119 8.07 -22.33 -1.85
C SER A 119 6.71 -22.30 -2.54
N GLU A 120 5.72 -21.55 -2.01
CA GLU A 120 4.39 -21.45 -2.61
C GLU A 120 4.37 -20.61 -3.90
N LEU A 121 5.30 -19.68 -4.08
CA LEU A 121 5.46 -18.96 -5.35
C LEU A 121 6.12 -19.84 -6.43
N VAL A 122 7.10 -20.65 -6.05
CA VAL A 122 7.87 -21.49 -6.99
C VAL A 122 7.14 -22.79 -7.30
N ALA A 123 6.52 -23.42 -6.33
CA ALA A 123 5.71 -24.64 -6.48
C ALA A 123 4.28 -24.39 -5.93
N PRO A 124 3.43 -23.68 -6.69
CA PRO A 124 2.13 -23.24 -6.20
C PRO A 124 1.24 -24.41 -5.74
N PRO A 125 0.79 -24.43 -4.48
CA PRO A 125 -0.13 -25.45 -3.98
C PRO A 125 -1.56 -25.23 -4.48
N SER A 126 -1.85 -24.02 -4.94
CA SER A 126 -3.14 -23.60 -5.48
C SER A 126 -2.97 -22.58 -6.60
N ASP A 127 -4.09 -22.21 -7.21
CA ASP A 127 -4.10 -21.21 -8.27
C ASP A 127 -3.74 -19.78 -7.78
N GLY A 128 -3.88 -19.50 -6.48
CA GLY A 128 -3.67 -18.17 -5.90
C GLY A 128 -2.26 -17.59 -6.09
N SER A 129 -1.21 -18.41 -5.96
CA SER A 129 0.19 -18.01 -6.15
C SER A 129 0.76 -18.33 -7.54
N SER A 130 0.00 -19.05 -8.40
CA SER A 130 0.50 -19.55 -9.67
C SER A 130 0.86 -18.47 -10.71
N GLY A 131 0.42 -17.24 -10.48
CA GLY A 131 0.72 -16.11 -11.37
C GLY A 131 2.22 -15.79 -11.49
N PHE A 132 3.02 -16.08 -10.47
CA PHE A 132 4.47 -15.92 -10.54
C PHE A 132 5.10 -16.87 -11.58
N ILE A 133 4.71 -18.16 -11.57
CA ILE A 133 5.19 -19.18 -12.52
C ILE A 133 4.61 -18.98 -13.92
N SER A 134 3.36 -18.53 -14.01
CA SER A 134 2.67 -18.31 -15.30
C SER A 134 3.41 -17.28 -16.15
N GLY A 135 4.11 -16.35 -15.51
CA GLY A 135 4.92 -15.34 -16.17
C GLY A 135 4.07 -14.34 -16.95
N ILE A 136 4.72 -13.70 -17.91
CA ILE A 136 4.10 -12.72 -18.80
C ILE A 136 4.15 -13.26 -20.22
N LYS A 137 3.00 -13.36 -20.86
CA LYS A 137 2.89 -13.68 -22.27
C LYS A 137 2.79 -12.40 -23.08
N TRP A 138 3.84 -12.11 -23.83
CA TRP A 138 3.85 -10.93 -24.67
C TRP A 138 2.98 -11.14 -25.92
N ARG A 139 2.40 -10.05 -26.41
CA ARG A 139 1.64 -10.06 -27.65
C ARG A 139 2.58 -10.14 -28.85
N GLY A 140 2.26 -11.02 -29.81
CA GLY A 140 3.01 -11.20 -31.06
C GLY A 140 4.28 -12.04 -30.90
N THR A 141 5.17 -11.95 -31.89
CA THR A 141 6.44 -12.69 -31.92
C THR A 141 7.47 -11.96 -31.04
N VAL A 142 8.10 -12.68 -30.13
CA VAL A 142 9.16 -12.18 -29.26
C VAL A 142 10.45 -12.95 -29.49
N ASN A 143 11.58 -12.34 -29.13
CA ASN A 143 12.88 -12.99 -29.15
C ASN A 143 12.96 -14.13 -28.11
N ALA A 144 13.96 -15.00 -28.24
CA ALA A 144 14.11 -16.18 -27.40
C ALA A 144 14.22 -15.82 -25.89
N SER A 145 14.87 -14.70 -25.56
CA SER A 145 15.06 -14.23 -24.18
C SER A 145 13.77 -13.69 -23.54
N GLN A 146 12.72 -13.46 -24.33
CA GLN A 146 11.41 -13.00 -23.86
C GLN A 146 10.37 -14.12 -23.74
N ARG A 147 10.72 -15.35 -24.11
CA ARG A 147 9.85 -16.50 -23.93
C ARG A 147 9.54 -16.72 -22.46
N ARG A 148 8.36 -17.27 -22.18
CA ARG A 148 7.87 -17.48 -20.79
C ARG A 148 8.86 -18.28 -19.93
N GLU A 149 9.47 -19.31 -20.50
CA GLU A 149 10.47 -20.15 -19.83
C GLU A 149 11.70 -19.32 -19.42
N MET A 150 12.20 -18.48 -20.33
CA MET A 150 13.33 -17.60 -20.02
C MET A 150 12.97 -16.50 -19.02
N GLN A 151 11.76 -15.96 -19.08
CA GLN A 151 11.29 -15.01 -18.05
C GLN A 151 11.22 -15.67 -16.68
N PHE A 152 10.81 -16.94 -16.59
CA PHE A 152 10.86 -17.69 -15.33
C PHE A 152 12.29 -17.79 -14.81
N SER A 153 13.26 -18.20 -15.62
CA SER A 153 14.67 -18.25 -15.26
C SER A 153 15.18 -16.90 -14.74
N GLN A 154 14.89 -15.80 -15.47
CA GLN A 154 15.27 -14.45 -15.08
C GLN A 154 14.60 -13.99 -13.78
N ASN A 155 13.29 -14.23 -13.62
CA ASN A 155 12.56 -13.80 -12.43
C ASN A 155 12.99 -14.60 -11.19
N LEU A 156 13.08 -15.94 -11.32
CA LEU A 156 13.49 -16.82 -10.23
C LEU A 156 14.86 -16.42 -9.67
N SER A 157 15.84 -16.28 -10.56
CA SER A 157 17.22 -15.97 -10.19
C SER A 157 17.37 -14.54 -9.66
N GLN A 158 16.73 -13.54 -10.27
CA GLN A 158 16.86 -12.16 -9.82
C GLN A 158 16.12 -11.95 -8.50
N VAL A 159 14.87 -12.43 -8.38
CA VAL A 159 14.03 -12.16 -7.20
C VAL A 159 14.58 -12.85 -5.96
N PHE A 160 14.98 -14.13 -6.04
CA PHE A 160 15.31 -14.89 -4.84
C PHE A 160 16.80 -15.09 -4.59
N LEU A 161 17.64 -14.92 -5.62
CA LEU A 161 19.06 -15.16 -5.53
C LEU A 161 19.93 -13.93 -5.82
N GLY A 162 19.32 -12.79 -6.22
CA GLY A 162 20.09 -11.60 -6.61
C GLY A 162 21.02 -11.86 -7.81
N ILE A 163 20.59 -12.70 -8.74
CA ILE A 163 21.36 -13.08 -9.95
C ILE A 163 20.66 -12.55 -11.18
N ASN A 164 21.30 -11.67 -11.93
CA ASN A 164 20.77 -11.13 -13.17
C ASN A 164 21.09 -12.02 -14.36
N MET A 165 20.14 -12.89 -14.74
CA MET A 165 20.27 -13.79 -15.88
C MET A 165 19.90 -13.14 -17.23
N LYS A 166 19.66 -11.85 -17.33
CA LYS A 166 19.25 -11.21 -18.60
C LYS A 166 20.30 -11.37 -19.70
N CYS A 167 21.58 -11.13 -19.41
CA CYS A 167 22.65 -11.36 -20.37
C CYS A 167 22.76 -12.85 -20.72
N ALA A 168 22.75 -13.72 -19.69
CA ALA A 168 22.84 -15.17 -19.87
C ALA A 168 21.65 -15.78 -20.65
N SER A 169 20.55 -15.06 -20.79
CA SER A 169 19.40 -15.49 -21.60
C SER A 169 19.64 -15.40 -23.12
N CYS A 170 20.67 -14.66 -23.57
CA CYS A 170 20.99 -14.49 -24.99
C CYS A 170 22.36 -15.06 -25.37
N HIS A 171 23.34 -14.94 -24.46
CA HIS A 171 24.73 -15.36 -24.63
C HIS A 171 25.36 -15.49 -23.25
N ASP A 172 26.55 -16.04 -23.14
CA ASP A 172 27.29 -16.04 -21.88
C ASP A 172 27.43 -14.61 -21.35
N SER A 173 27.20 -14.43 -20.05
CA SER A 173 27.29 -13.10 -19.44
C SER A 173 28.70 -12.52 -19.57
N PHE A 174 28.79 -11.21 -19.85
CA PHE A 174 30.04 -10.48 -19.90
C PHE A 174 30.40 -9.81 -18.56
N ILE A 175 29.42 -9.73 -17.66
CA ILE A 175 29.55 -9.01 -16.40
C ILE A 175 29.52 -9.92 -15.18
N ASP A 176 29.19 -11.22 -15.38
CA ASP A 176 29.09 -12.21 -14.32
C ASP A 176 29.45 -13.59 -14.89
N ARG A 177 29.64 -14.60 -14.01
CA ARG A 177 30.04 -15.97 -14.39
C ARG A 177 28.99 -16.77 -15.17
N TRP A 178 27.74 -16.30 -15.21
CA TRP A 178 26.59 -17.09 -15.69
C TRP A 178 26.61 -17.34 -17.19
N LYS A 179 26.31 -18.59 -17.56
CA LYS A 179 26.34 -19.07 -18.93
C LYS A 179 24.94 -19.19 -19.53
N LEU A 180 24.86 -19.14 -20.86
CA LEU A 180 23.64 -19.37 -21.62
C LEU A 180 22.99 -20.72 -21.25
N ASP A 181 23.78 -21.78 -21.14
CA ASP A 181 23.31 -23.12 -20.77
C ASP A 181 22.67 -23.16 -19.38
N GLU A 182 23.21 -22.41 -18.40
CA GLU A 182 22.65 -22.33 -17.05
C GLU A 182 21.30 -21.59 -17.03
N ALA A 183 21.17 -20.51 -17.77
CA ALA A 183 19.91 -19.79 -17.89
C ALA A 183 18.83 -20.66 -18.56
N TYR A 184 19.19 -21.42 -19.59
CA TYR A 184 18.29 -22.35 -20.24
C TYR A 184 17.99 -23.59 -19.39
N ALA A 185 18.91 -24.03 -18.53
CA ALA A 185 18.66 -25.11 -17.59
C ALA A 185 17.58 -24.75 -16.57
N LEU A 186 17.62 -23.52 -16.03
CA LEU A 186 16.54 -23.00 -15.18
C LEU A 186 15.22 -22.85 -15.98
N ALA A 187 15.28 -22.35 -17.21
CA ALA A 187 14.10 -22.19 -18.05
C ALA A 187 13.42 -23.53 -18.37
N ALA A 188 14.20 -24.59 -18.59
CA ALA A 188 13.70 -25.94 -18.87
C ALA A 188 12.91 -26.55 -17.70
N ILE A 189 13.00 -26.02 -16.49
CA ILE A 189 12.25 -26.50 -15.32
C ILE A 189 10.75 -26.39 -15.57
N ILE A 190 10.29 -25.30 -16.20
CA ILE A 190 8.86 -25.10 -16.48
C ILE A 190 8.46 -25.51 -17.90
N ALA A 191 9.41 -25.87 -18.75
CA ALA A 191 9.13 -26.26 -20.12
C ALA A 191 8.30 -27.55 -20.16
N GLU A 192 7.24 -27.54 -20.96
CA GLU A 192 6.36 -28.69 -21.22
C GLU A 192 6.77 -29.43 -22.47
N GLU A 193 7.43 -28.73 -23.41
CA GLU A 193 8.00 -29.25 -24.63
C GLU A 193 9.54 -29.09 -24.62
N PRO A 194 10.29 -29.84 -25.45
CA PRO A 194 11.73 -29.68 -25.57
C PRO A 194 12.11 -28.23 -25.89
N LEU A 195 12.96 -27.63 -25.04
CA LEU A 195 13.38 -26.24 -25.16
C LEU A 195 14.72 -26.16 -25.87
N GLU A 196 14.72 -25.72 -27.14
CA GLU A 196 15.97 -25.50 -27.89
C GLU A 196 16.69 -24.25 -27.38
N ILE A 197 18.02 -24.37 -27.21
CA ILE A 197 18.88 -23.25 -26.82
C ILE A 197 19.09 -22.34 -28.04
N HIS A 198 18.82 -21.04 -27.84
CA HIS A 198 19.06 -19.99 -28.82
C HIS A 198 20.16 -19.04 -28.33
N ARG A 199 21.09 -18.71 -29.19
CA ARG A 199 22.09 -17.67 -28.94
C ARG A 199 21.77 -16.45 -29.80
N CYS A 200 21.40 -15.31 -29.18
CA CYS A 200 20.93 -14.12 -29.89
C CYS A 200 19.88 -14.48 -30.96
N ASP A 201 18.83 -15.18 -30.56
CA ASP A 201 17.72 -15.68 -31.40
C ASP A 201 18.07 -16.74 -32.44
N LYS A 202 19.33 -17.18 -32.55
CA LYS A 202 19.75 -18.23 -33.46
C LYS A 202 19.71 -19.59 -32.77
N PRO A 203 18.95 -20.56 -33.30
CA PRO A 203 18.90 -21.91 -32.74
C PRO A 203 20.28 -22.57 -32.79
N GLN A 204 20.63 -23.33 -31.74
CA GLN A 204 21.94 -23.98 -31.61
C GLN A 204 21.89 -25.48 -31.92
N GLY A 205 20.73 -26.03 -32.24
CA GLY A 205 20.55 -27.49 -32.40
C GLY A 205 20.74 -28.30 -31.10
N LYS A 206 20.74 -27.64 -29.95
CA LYS A 206 20.94 -28.24 -28.62
C LYS A 206 19.70 -28.01 -27.76
N MET A 207 19.19 -29.07 -27.12
CA MET A 207 18.07 -28.99 -26.21
C MET A 207 18.55 -28.76 -24.78
N ALA A 208 17.89 -27.86 -24.08
CA ALA A 208 18.12 -27.60 -22.67
C ALA A 208 17.63 -28.78 -21.80
N LYS A 209 18.35 -29.07 -20.72
CA LYS A 209 17.91 -30.02 -19.68
C LYS A 209 17.68 -29.24 -18.39
N ALA A 210 16.54 -29.49 -17.74
CA ALA A 210 16.25 -28.89 -16.45
C ALA A 210 17.34 -29.24 -15.42
N ALA A 211 17.97 -28.22 -14.85
CA ALA A 211 18.98 -28.39 -13.81
C ALA A 211 19.01 -27.18 -12.88
N TRP A 212 19.44 -27.40 -11.65
CA TRP A 212 19.70 -26.36 -10.66
C TRP A 212 21.09 -25.77 -10.88
N ILE A 213 21.24 -24.47 -10.59
CA ILE A 213 22.50 -23.73 -10.83
C ILE A 213 23.56 -23.88 -9.71
N PHE A 214 23.17 -24.48 -8.58
CA PHE A 214 24.06 -24.79 -7.44
C PHE A 214 24.04 -26.30 -7.21
N PRO A 215 24.86 -27.08 -7.98
CA PRO A 215 24.81 -28.53 -7.95
C PRO A 215 25.22 -29.12 -6.59
N GLU A 216 25.94 -28.35 -5.78
CA GLU A 216 26.32 -28.73 -4.39
C GLU A 216 25.12 -28.87 -3.46
N LEU A 217 24.01 -28.23 -3.75
CA LEU A 217 22.77 -28.33 -2.97
C LEU A 217 21.89 -29.50 -3.42
N GLY A 218 22.17 -30.08 -4.57
CA GLY A 218 21.41 -31.18 -5.15
C GLY A 218 21.01 -30.93 -6.61
N GLY A 219 20.19 -31.80 -7.17
CA GLY A 219 19.81 -31.81 -8.57
C GLY A 219 18.30 -31.88 -8.79
N ILE A 220 17.91 -31.66 -10.04
CA ILE A 220 16.54 -31.78 -10.53
C ILE A 220 16.46 -33.00 -11.48
N ASP A 221 15.46 -33.84 -11.29
CA ASP A 221 15.13 -34.87 -12.28
C ASP A 221 14.49 -34.21 -13.52
N ALA A 222 15.30 -34.06 -14.56
CA ALA A 222 14.85 -33.44 -15.82
C ALA A 222 13.71 -34.18 -16.52
N ASN A 223 13.51 -35.50 -16.20
CA ASN A 223 12.47 -36.33 -16.78
C ASN A 223 11.17 -36.32 -15.95
N ALA A 224 11.21 -35.74 -14.75
CA ALA A 224 10.02 -35.65 -13.90
C ALA A 224 8.97 -34.70 -14.51
N PRO A 225 7.69 -34.90 -14.21
CA PRO A 225 6.63 -33.96 -14.57
C PRO A 225 6.94 -32.55 -14.04
N LYS A 226 6.48 -31.50 -14.73
CA LYS A 226 6.70 -30.10 -14.39
C LYS A 226 6.42 -29.78 -12.93
N ALA A 227 5.30 -30.25 -12.39
CA ALA A 227 4.95 -30.03 -10.98
C ALA A 227 6.05 -30.55 -10.04
N LYS A 228 6.59 -31.74 -10.33
CA LYS A 228 7.67 -32.33 -9.51
C LYS A 228 9.00 -31.60 -9.65
N ARG A 229 9.32 -31.12 -10.86
CA ARG A 229 10.50 -30.25 -11.06
C ARG A 229 10.40 -28.96 -10.26
N LEU A 230 9.18 -28.33 -10.21
CA LEU A 230 8.94 -27.14 -9.40
C LEU A 230 9.07 -27.40 -7.90
N GLU A 231 8.55 -28.53 -7.39
CA GLU A 231 8.75 -28.93 -5.98
C GLU A 231 10.23 -29.11 -5.65
N GLN A 232 10.99 -29.73 -6.54
CA GLN A 232 12.44 -29.91 -6.36
C GLN A 232 13.17 -28.56 -6.32
N VAL A 233 12.83 -27.64 -7.24
CA VAL A 233 13.40 -26.28 -7.24
C VAL A 233 13.04 -25.52 -5.96
N ALA A 234 11.79 -25.59 -5.52
CA ALA A 234 11.37 -24.95 -4.28
C ALA A 234 12.20 -25.46 -3.10
N GLY A 235 12.39 -26.77 -2.98
CA GLY A 235 13.23 -27.37 -1.93
C GLY A 235 14.71 -26.98 -2.01
N LEU A 236 15.29 -26.89 -3.22
CA LEU A 236 16.67 -26.44 -3.42
C LEU A 236 16.84 -24.93 -3.18
N MET A 237 15.83 -24.13 -3.55
CA MET A 237 15.82 -22.69 -3.31
C MET A 237 15.84 -22.37 -1.81
N THR A 238 14.98 -23.03 -1.05
CA THR A 238 14.83 -22.81 0.39
C THR A 238 15.72 -23.74 1.25
N HIS A 239 16.64 -24.46 0.61
CA HIS A 239 17.56 -25.33 1.34
C HIS A 239 18.36 -24.54 2.38
N ARG A 240 18.54 -25.11 3.58
CA ARG A 240 19.20 -24.43 4.70
C ARG A 240 20.61 -23.92 4.35
N ASP A 241 21.34 -24.67 3.53
CA ASP A 241 22.68 -24.32 3.10
C ASP A 241 22.72 -23.40 1.86
N ASN A 242 21.55 -22.94 1.38
CA ASN A 242 21.48 -21.95 0.32
C ASN A 242 21.67 -20.53 0.86
N GLY A 243 22.90 -20.19 1.24
CA GLY A 243 23.22 -18.86 1.79
C GLY A 243 22.92 -17.70 0.83
N ARG A 244 22.87 -17.94 -0.48
CA ARG A 244 22.50 -16.91 -1.46
C ARG A 244 21.04 -16.48 -1.28
N PHE A 245 20.15 -17.40 -0.94
CA PHE A 245 18.75 -17.16 -0.69
C PHE A 245 18.52 -16.18 0.48
N THR A 246 19.16 -16.46 1.62
CA THR A 246 19.02 -15.63 2.83
C THR A 246 19.76 -14.29 2.69
N ARG A 247 21.00 -14.29 2.20
CA ARG A 247 21.78 -13.06 1.98
C ARG A 247 21.06 -12.07 1.06
N THR A 248 20.35 -12.55 0.03
CA THR A 248 19.65 -11.69 -0.93
C THR A 248 18.53 -10.92 -0.27
N ILE A 249 17.64 -11.57 0.47
CA ILE A 249 16.50 -10.87 1.12
C ILE A 249 16.98 -9.99 2.27
N VAL A 250 17.95 -10.45 3.06
CA VAL A 250 18.55 -9.67 4.15
C VAL A 250 19.16 -8.37 3.60
N ASN A 251 19.93 -8.44 2.50
CA ASN A 251 20.51 -7.26 1.87
C ASN A 251 19.46 -6.26 1.39
N ARG A 252 18.34 -6.75 0.85
CA ARG A 252 17.23 -5.88 0.40
C ARG A 252 16.48 -5.22 1.55
N ILE A 253 16.20 -5.95 2.63
CA ILE A 253 15.59 -5.37 3.84
C ILE A 253 16.53 -4.34 4.46
N TRP A 254 17.82 -4.66 4.58
CA TRP A 254 18.83 -3.72 5.03
C TRP A 254 18.86 -2.46 4.16
N HIS A 255 18.95 -2.61 2.83
CA HIS A 255 18.93 -1.48 1.89
C HIS A 255 17.68 -0.60 2.09
N ARG A 256 16.51 -1.22 2.21
CA ARG A 256 15.25 -0.49 2.37
C ARG A 256 15.20 0.30 3.67
N MET A 257 15.81 -0.17 4.73
CA MET A 257 15.83 0.50 6.04
C MET A 257 17.00 1.47 6.22
N MET A 258 18.14 1.21 5.57
CA MET A 258 19.38 1.93 5.78
C MET A 258 19.78 2.86 4.62
N GLY A 259 19.11 2.77 3.48
CA GLY A 259 19.36 3.57 2.27
C GLY A 259 20.46 3.02 1.35
N ARG A 260 21.31 2.07 1.84
CA ARG A 260 22.30 1.36 1.03
C ARG A 260 22.41 -0.09 1.51
N GLY A 261 22.51 -1.01 0.57
CA GLY A 261 22.74 -2.43 0.88
C GLY A 261 24.10 -2.70 1.51
N ILE A 262 24.21 -3.81 2.20
CA ILE A 262 25.52 -4.34 2.62
C ILE A 262 26.30 -4.71 1.36
N VAL A 263 25.64 -5.35 0.40
CA VAL A 263 26.10 -5.47 -0.99
C VAL A 263 25.45 -4.35 -1.82
N HIS A 264 26.25 -3.71 -2.66
CA HIS A 264 25.77 -2.62 -3.54
C HIS A 264 26.42 -2.72 -4.93
N PRO A 265 25.68 -2.50 -6.03
CA PRO A 265 24.23 -2.33 -6.11
C PRO A 265 23.47 -3.53 -5.54
N VAL A 266 22.24 -3.31 -5.04
CA VAL A 266 21.50 -4.28 -4.21
C VAL A 266 21.27 -5.65 -4.88
N ASP A 267 21.22 -5.69 -6.21
CA ASP A 267 21.06 -6.91 -7.02
C ASP A 267 22.39 -7.50 -7.51
N ALA A 268 23.50 -6.84 -7.24
CA ALA A 268 24.82 -7.33 -7.63
C ALA A 268 25.43 -8.20 -6.53
N MET A 269 24.68 -9.23 -6.11
CA MET A 269 25.10 -10.11 -5.02
C MET A 269 26.39 -10.90 -5.27
N HIS A 270 27.05 -10.69 -6.41
CA HIS A 270 28.39 -11.20 -6.74
C HIS A 270 29.51 -10.23 -6.35
N THR A 271 29.20 -8.99 -6.02
CA THR A 271 30.18 -8.00 -5.53
C THR A 271 30.45 -8.15 -4.06
N GLU A 272 31.61 -7.66 -3.63
CA GLU A 272 32.00 -7.73 -2.21
C GLU A 272 31.08 -6.90 -1.33
N PRO A 273 30.57 -7.45 -0.22
CA PRO A 273 29.86 -6.69 0.78
C PRO A 273 30.84 -5.78 1.54
N TRP A 274 30.41 -4.59 1.95
CA TRP A 274 31.24 -3.73 2.81
C TRP A 274 31.49 -4.33 4.21
N SER A 275 30.68 -5.32 4.60
CA SER A 275 30.90 -6.16 5.78
C SER A 275 30.32 -7.56 5.53
N GLU A 276 31.18 -8.52 5.23
CA GLU A 276 30.78 -9.90 5.00
C GLU A 276 30.23 -10.53 6.28
N ASP A 277 30.94 -10.33 7.41
CA ASP A 277 30.53 -10.87 8.71
C ASP A 277 29.12 -10.42 9.13
N LEU A 278 28.77 -9.16 8.87
CA LEU A 278 27.43 -8.63 9.17
C LEU A 278 26.37 -9.28 8.29
N LEU A 279 26.64 -9.40 6.98
CA LEU A 279 25.71 -10.01 6.05
C LEU A 279 25.47 -11.47 6.39
N ASP A 280 26.52 -12.21 6.67
CA ASP A 280 26.46 -13.64 7.00
C ASP A 280 25.76 -13.87 8.34
N TRP A 281 26.11 -13.08 9.35
CA TRP A 281 25.46 -13.16 10.63
C TRP A 281 23.95 -12.90 10.54
N LEU A 282 23.53 -11.84 9.82
CA LEU A 282 22.12 -11.54 9.62
C LEU A 282 21.39 -12.64 8.82
N ALA A 283 22.05 -13.18 7.79
CA ALA A 283 21.49 -14.24 6.95
C ALA A 283 21.31 -15.56 7.72
N GLU A 284 22.28 -15.90 8.58
CA GLU A 284 22.22 -17.08 9.42
C GLU A 284 21.17 -16.94 10.53
N ASP A 285 21.16 -15.80 11.25
CA ASP A 285 20.16 -15.53 12.28
C ASP A 285 18.74 -15.50 11.72
N PHE A 286 18.56 -14.95 10.52
CA PHE A 286 17.27 -14.96 9.83
C PHE A 286 16.76 -16.39 9.57
N ALA A 287 17.65 -17.28 9.12
CA ALA A 287 17.28 -18.68 8.92
C ALA A 287 17.05 -19.42 10.25
N GLU A 288 17.89 -19.18 11.28
CA GLU A 288 17.74 -19.79 12.62
C GLU A 288 16.45 -19.34 13.32
N THR A 289 16.00 -18.12 13.08
CA THR A 289 14.76 -17.56 13.66
C THR A 289 13.51 -17.94 12.88
N GLY A 290 13.61 -18.84 11.89
CA GLY A 290 12.50 -19.43 11.14
C GLY A 290 12.03 -18.56 9.99
N TYR A 291 12.92 -17.83 9.33
CA TYR A 291 12.65 -17.02 8.14
C TYR A 291 11.55 -15.96 8.34
N ASP A 292 11.44 -15.42 9.56
CA ASP A 292 10.45 -14.43 9.95
C ASP A 292 10.91 -13.00 9.55
N LEU A 293 10.28 -12.43 8.52
CA LEU A 293 10.64 -11.10 8.01
C LEU A 293 10.39 -9.98 9.03
N LYS A 294 9.34 -10.07 9.87
CA LYS A 294 9.10 -9.07 10.92
C LYS A 294 10.18 -9.10 11.99
N LYS A 295 10.69 -10.28 12.35
CA LYS A 295 11.83 -10.40 13.27
C LYS A 295 13.10 -9.79 12.68
N LEU A 296 13.39 -10.03 11.41
CA LEU A 296 14.52 -9.41 10.72
C LEU A 296 14.41 -7.87 10.72
N ILE A 297 13.24 -7.33 10.40
CA ILE A 297 12.98 -5.89 10.44
C ILE A 297 13.14 -5.34 11.86
N ALA A 298 12.59 -6.02 12.86
CA ALA A 298 12.75 -5.66 14.27
C ALA A 298 14.22 -5.59 14.67
N GLN A 299 15.00 -6.59 14.30
CA GLN A 299 16.42 -6.70 14.62
C GLN A 299 17.23 -5.54 14.02
N VAL A 300 16.96 -5.20 12.73
CA VAL A 300 17.59 -4.03 12.12
C VAL A 300 17.15 -2.74 12.83
N ALA A 301 15.84 -2.57 13.11
CA ALA A 301 15.31 -1.35 13.74
C ALA A 301 15.80 -1.16 15.19
N GLN A 302 16.07 -2.23 15.92
CA GLN A 302 16.62 -2.21 17.28
C GLN A 302 18.12 -1.92 17.32
N SER A 303 18.82 -2.06 16.18
CA SER A 303 20.26 -1.82 16.13
C SER A 303 20.62 -0.35 16.37
N LYS A 304 21.75 -0.10 17.02
CA LYS A 304 22.31 1.26 17.14
C LYS A 304 22.56 1.92 15.78
N ALA A 305 22.88 1.12 14.77
CA ALA A 305 23.07 1.54 13.41
C ALA A 305 21.81 2.24 12.86
N TYR A 306 20.66 1.61 12.92
CA TYR A 306 19.39 2.18 12.47
C TYR A 306 18.94 3.37 13.32
N GLN A 307 19.18 3.33 14.62
CA GLN A 307 18.77 4.37 15.57
C GLN A 307 19.67 5.59 15.57
N SER A 308 20.74 5.57 14.79
CA SER A 308 21.66 6.72 14.66
C SER A 308 21.07 7.82 13.77
N LYS A 309 21.68 9.03 13.87
CA LYS A 309 21.39 10.11 12.92
C LYS A 309 21.78 9.70 11.52
N ILE A 310 21.05 10.22 10.53
CA ILE A 310 21.42 10.04 9.13
C ILE A 310 22.81 10.57 8.87
N ALA A 311 23.55 9.84 8.05
CA ALA A 311 24.84 10.29 7.52
C ALA A 311 24.62 11.29 6.36
N THR A 312 25.65 12.10 6.07
CA THR A 312 25.68 12.85 4.82
C THR A 312 25.58 11.87 3.64
N THR A 313 24.72 12.19 2.67
CA THR A 313 24.55 11.33 1.49
C THR A 313 25.90 11.17 0.79
N PRO A 314 26.40 9.93 0.62
CA PRO A 314 27.63 9.70 -0.12
C PRO A 314 27.45 10.04 -1.61
N THR A 315 28.55 10.37 -2.27
CA THR A 315 28.57 10.47 -3.73
C THR A 315 28.40 9.10 -4.36
N GLU A 316 28.00 9.04 -5.65
CA GLU A 316 27.87 7.75 -6.38
C GLU A 316 29.15 6.93 -6.33
N VAL A 317 30.32 7.60 -6.43
CA VAL A 317 31.63 6.93 -6.36
C VAL A 317 31.85 6.32 -4.97
N GLU A 318 31.58 7.06 -3.91
CA GLU A 318 31.71 6.57 -2.52
C GLU A 318 30.73 5.45 -2.20
N LEU A 319 29.60 5.35 -2.91
CA LEU A 319 28.65 4.23 -2.74
C LEU A 319 29.21 2.91 -3.25
N VAL A 320 30.12 2.93 -4.23
CA VAL A 320 30.64 1.75 -4.92
C VAL A 320 32.03 1.39 -4.45
N ASP A 321 32.93 2.37 -4.37
CA ASP A 321 34.35 2.14 -4.08
C ASP A 321 34.73 2.58 -2.67
N GLY A 322 35.25 1.64 -1.87
CA GLY A 322 35.76 1.90 -0.52
C GLY A 322 34.69 2.37 0.47
N TYR A 323 33.42 1.99 0.31
CA TYR A 323 32.36 2.41 1.19
C TYR A 323 32.65 2.08 2.65
N THR A 324 32.50 3.11 3.49
CA THR A 324 32.57 2.97 4.95
C THR A 324 31.22 3.40 5.55
N TYR A 325 30.63 2.55 6.37
CA TYR A 325 29.39 2.86 7.05
C TYR A 325 29.55 4.02 8.03
N ARG A 326 28.71 5.06 7.88
CA ARG A 326 28.72 6.27 8.74
C ARG A 326 27.36 6.53 9.40
N GLY A 327 26.35 5.76 9.07
CA GLY A 327 24.97 5.89 9.52
C GLY A 327 23.97 5.58 8.40
N PRO A 328 22.66 5.54 8.70
CA PRO A 328 21.64 5.43 7.67
C PRO A 328 21.70 6.60 6.69
N ILE A 329 21.35 6.38 5.44
CA ILE A 329 21.25 7.41 4.40
C ILE A 329 19.79 7.85 4.29
N ALA A 330 19.54 9.15 4.13
CA ALA A 330 18.20 9.66 3.88
C ALA A 330 17.63 9.07 2.58
N ARG A 331 16.39 8.64 2.63
CA ARG A 331 15.69 8.01 1.49
C ARG A 331 14.41 8.78 1.17
N ARG A 332 14.10 8.92 -0.09
CA ARG A 332 12.82 9.54 -0.49
C ARG A 332 11.64 8.65 -0.14
N LEU A 333 10.53 9.28 0.23
CA LEU A 333 9.26 8.59 0.33
C LEU A 333 8.93 7.95 -1.03
N THR A 334 8.49 6.70 -1.02
CA THR A 334 7.93 6.09 -2.22
C THR A 334 6.64 6.80 -2.63
N ALA A 335 6.21 6.65 -3.87
CA ALA A 335 4.95 7.23 -4.35
C ALA A 335 3.76 6.86 -3.46
N GLU A 336 3.72 5.61 -3.00
CA GLU A 336 2.67 5.12 -2.12
C GLU A 336 2.75 5.77 -0.74
N GLN A 337 3.93 5.86 -0.13
CA GLN A 337 4.11 6.54 1.15
C GLN A 337 3.74 8.03 1.07
N PHE A 338 4.16 8.71 0.01
CA PHE A 338 3.82 10.13 -0.19
C PHE A 338 2.31 10.32 -0.24
N LEU A 339 1.61 9.55 -1.08
CA LEU A 339 0.15 9.65 -1.22
C LEU A 339 -0.60 9.23 0.04
N ASP A 340 -0.20 8.14 0.68
CA ASP A 340 -0.81 7.69 1.93
C ASP A 340 -0.74 8.77 3.00
N ASN A 341 0.40 9.45 3.11
CA ASN A 341 0.59 10.54 4.07
C ASN A 341 -0.21 11.80 3.69
N VAL A 342 -0.29 12.13 2.39
CA VAL A 342 -1.18 13.21 1.92
C VAL A 342 -2.64 12.88 2.23
N TRP A 343 -3.09 11.66 1.94
CA TRP A 343 -4.46 11.23 2.25
C TRP A 343 -4.76 11.23 3.75
N GLN A 344 -3.80 10.82 4.58
CA GLN A 344 -3.93 10.88 6.03
C GLN A 344 -4.12 12.31 6.53
N LEU A 345 -3.32 13.26 6.03
CA LEU A 345 -3.37 14.67 6.42
C LEU A 345 -4.63 15.38 5.94
N THR A 346 -5.08 15.05 4.72
CA THR A 346 -6.19 15.71 4.05
C THR A 346 -7.53 14.97 4.24
N SER A 347 -7.53 13.78 4.84
CA SER A 347 -8.71 12.90 4.93
C SER A 347 -9.34 12.59 3.57
N THR A 348 -8.51 12.42 2.52
CA THR A 348 -8.94 12.23 1.13
C THR A 348 -8.64 10.84 0.58
N ALA A 349 -8.33 9.86 1.43
CA ALA A 349 -8.13 8.47 1.01
C ALA A 349 -9.35 7.95 0.22
N PRO A 350 -9.14 7.13 -0.82
CA PRO A 350 -10.23 6.49 -1.54
C PRO A 350 -11.15 5.69 -0.61
N ASN A 351 -12.41 5.61 -0.97
CA ASN A 351 -13.41 4.91 -0.18
C ASN A 351 -13.34 3.38 -0.30
N ALA A 352 -12.80 2.87 -1.41
CA ALA A 352 -12.67 1.44 -1.65
C ALA A 352 -11.34 1.13 -2.33
N PRO A 353 -10.72 -0.03 -2.04
CA PRO A 353 -9.56 -0.49 -2.78
C PRO A 353 -9.97 -0.86 -4.22
N PHE A 354 -9.02 -0.80 -5.14
CA PHE A 354 -9.20 -1.34 -6.48
C PHE A 354 -9.10 -2.88 -6.50
N THR A 355 -8.42 -3.45 -5.52
CA THR A 355 -8.19 -4.89 -5.39
C THR A 355 -9.28 -5.55 -4.54
N THR A 356 -9.48 -6.85 -4.74
CA THR A 356 -10.47 -7.66 -4.01
C THR A 356 -9.96 -8.20 -2.66
N VAL A 357 -8.80 -7.73 -2.19
CA VAL A 357 -8.17 -8.24 -0.96
C VAL A 357 -9.09 -8.13 0.26
N ALA A 358 -9.11 -9.16 1.07
CA ALA A 358 -9.82 -9.18 2.33
C ALA A 358 -9.01 -8.43 3.40
N ARG A 359 -9.26 -7.13 3.56
CA ARG A 359 -8.56 -6.26 4.51
C ARG A 359 -8.93 -6.52 5.97
N TYR A 360 -10.03 -7.17 6.20
CA TYR A 360 -10.51 -7.57 7.50
C TYR A 360 -11.00 -9.01 7.45
N LYS A 361 -10.52 -9.83 8.36
CA LYS A 361 -11.01 -11.18 8.52
C LYS A 361 -12.27 -11.13 9.37
N VAL A 362 -13.41 -11.39 8.74
CA VAL A 362 -14.67 -11.57 9.47
C VAL A 362 -14.59 -12.89 10.23
N GLU A 363 -14.62 -12.82 11.56
CA GLU A 363 -14.71 -14.04 12.36
C GLU A 363 -16.06 -14.73 12.12
N PRO A 364 -16.10 -16.06 12.08
CA PRO A 364 -17.35 -16.79 11.91
C PRO A 364 -18.37 -16.34 12.96
N GLY A 365 -19.52 -15.83 12.50
CA GLY A 365 -20.59 -15.33 13.36
C GLY A 365 -20.54 -13.82 13.71
N GLU A 366 -19.46 -13.10 13.40
CA GLU A 366 -19.31 -11.68 13.82
C GLU A 366 -20.40 -10.76 13.23
N PHE A 367 -20.95 -11.07 12.07
CA PHE A 367 -22.04 -10.33 11.43
C PHE A 367 -23.25 -11.19 11.09
N ASP A 368 -23.35 -12.40 11.65
CA ASP A 368 -24.49 -13.31 11.37
C ASP A 368 -25.80 -12.76 11.94
N ASP A 369 -25.73 -11.97 13.01
CA ASP A 369 -26.89 -11.33 13.66
C ASP A 369 -27.30 -10.01 12.99
N VAL A 370 -26.68 -9.60 11.90
CA VAL A 370 -27.07 -8.37 11.18
C VAL A 370 -28.39 -8.61 10.47
N ILE A 371 -29.48 -8.35 11.18
CA ILE A 371 -30.83 -8.35 10.61
C ILE A 371 -31.07 -6.97 10.00
N LEU A 372 -31.12 -6.92 8.68
CA LEU A 372 -31.47 -5.73 7.94
C LEU A 372 -33.01 -5.55 7.93
N THR A 373 -33.46 -4.43 8.47
CA THR A 373 -34.89 -4.10 8.63
C THR A 373 -35.33 -2.91 7.79
N GLY A 374 -34.40 -2.20 7.16
CA GLY A 374 -34.68 -1.11 6.26
C GLY A 374 -35.47 -1.52 5.03
N LYS A 375 -36.15 -0.57 4.42
CA LYS A 375 -36.93 -0.76 3.22
C LYS A 375 -36.30 0.03 2.07
N TRP A 376 -36.43 -0.50 0.85
CA TRP A 376 -36.08 0.26 -0.33
C TRP A 376 -37.04 1.44 -0.53
N ILE A 377 -36.50 2.61 -0.74
CA ILE A 377 -37.28 3.84 -0.93
C ILE A 377 -36.92 4.52 -2.26
N TRP A 378 -37.90 5.19 -2.85
CA TRP A 378 -37.71 6.12 -3.95
C TRP A 378 -38.76 7.25 -3.89
N LYS A 379 -38.69 8.19 -4.84
CA LYS A 379 -39.77 9.18 -4.98
C LYS A 379 -41.07 8.52 -5.40
N PRO A 380 -42.22 9.06 -5.06
CA PRO A 380 -43.51 8.64 -5.67
C PRO A 380 -43.50 8.89 -7.19
N GLY A 381 -44.15 8.02 -7.95
CA GLY A 381 -44.29 8.16 -9.41
C GLY A 381 -44.10 6.81 -10.13
N GLU A 382 -43.47 6.84 -11.28
CA GLU A 382 -43.28 5.69 -12.19
C GLU A 382 -42.43 4.58 -11.58
N ALA A 383 -42.68 3.34 -12.01
CA ALA A 383 -41.95 2.18 -11.57
C ALA A 383 -40.50 2.16 -12.14
N THR A 384 -40.29 2.80 -13.29
CA THR A 384 -39.03 2.91 -13.98
C THR A 384 -38.70 4.40 -14.20
N PRO A 385 -38.03 5.04 -13.21
CA PRO A 385 -37.63 6.45 -13.35
C PRO A 385 -36.69 6.67 -14.53
N ALA A 386 -36.62 7.92 -15.01
CA ALA A 386 -35.78 8.27 -16.15
C ALA A 386 -34.28 8.08 -15.82
N ALA A 387 -33.51 7.67 -16.81
CA ALA A 387 -32.04 7.64 -16.69
C ALA A 387 -31.48 9.07 -16.48
N GLY A 388 -30.52 9.23 -15.61
CA GLY A 388 -29.91 10.50 -15.22
C GLY A 388 -30.73 11.28 -14.19
N GLU A 389 -31.89 10.77 -13.75
CA GLU A 389 -32.67 11.43 -12.72
C GLU A 389 -31.92 11.51 -11.38
N LYS A 390 -31.90 12.69 -10.77
CA LYS A 390 -31.31 12.93 -9.45
C LYS A 390 -32.37 13.34 -8.44
N VAL A 391 -32.28 12.78 -7.24
CA VAL A 391 -33.17 13.11 -6.13
C VAL A 391 -32.40 13.21 -4.84
N THR A 392 -32.86 14.02 -3.90
CA THR A 392 -32.25 14.10 -2.55
C THR A 392 -33.22 13.53 -1.52
N PHE A 393 -32.79 12.53 -0.81
CA PHE A 393 -33.48 11.97 0.36
C PHE A 393 -32.94 12.57 1.65
N ARG A 394 -33.81 12.75 2.68
CA ARG A 394 -33.42 13.25 3.99
C ARG A 394 -34.19 12.56 5.11
N LYS A 395 -33.44 12.25 6.18
CA LYS A 395 -33.96 11.82 7.49
C LYS A 395 -33.39 12.71 8.56
N SER A 396 -34.26 13.34 9.38
CA SER A 396 -33.86 14.10 10.57
C SER A 396 -34.13 13.30 11.84
N PHE A 397 -33.27 13.43 12.84
CA PHE A 397 -33.36 12.77 14.14
C PHE A 397 -32.60 13.56 15.21
N THR A 398 -32.82 13.22 16.47
CA THR A 398 -32.16 13.89 17.61
C THR A 398 -31.38 12.88 18.44
N LEU A 399 -30.18 13.26 18.87
CA LEU A 399 -29.33 12.50 19.78
C LEU A 399 -29.20 13.24 21.12
N GLU A 400 -29.28 12.52 22.20
CA GLU A 400 -29.10 13.07 23.57
C GLU A 400 -27.64 13.40 23.85
N GLU A 401 -26.73 12.63 23.29
CA GLU A 401 -25.27 12.78 23.38
C GLU A 401 -24.58 12.41 22.07
N VAL A 402 -23.27 12.71 21.97
CA VAL A 402 -22.45 12.26 20.84
C VAL A 402 -22.27 10.74 20.95
N PRO A 403 -22.61 9.96 19.95
CA PRO A 403 -22.61 8.49 20.06
C PRO A 403 -21.21 7.92 20.19
N LYS A 404 -21.10 6.82 20.92
CA LYS A 404 -19.86 6.02 21.01
C LYS A 404 -19.65 5.19 19.75
N LYS A 405 -20.73 4.59 19.23
CA LYS A 405 -20.75 3.77 18.02
C LYS A 405 -21.88 4.24 17.09
N ALA A 406 -21.56 4.49 15.83
CA ALA A 406 -22.56 4.87 14.84
C ALA A 406 -22.15 4.32 13.46
N ILE A 407 -22.87 3.32 12.99
CA ILE A 407 -22.54 2.51 11.85
C ILE A 407 -23.73 2.46 10.92
N ALA A 408 -23.51 2.64 9.63
CA ALA A 408 -24.54 2.48 8.62
C ALA A 408 -24.10 1.54 7.50
N VAL A 409 -25.08 0.93 6.85
CA VAL A 409 -24.98 0.36 5.51
C VAL A 409 -25.83 1.19 4.56
N VAL A 410 -25.33 1.44 3.36
CA VAL A 410 -26.01 2.23 2.34
C VAL A 410 -25.71 1.68 0.95
N THR A 411 -26.72 1.67 0.11
CA THR A 411 -26.60 1.39 -1.31
C THR A 411 -27.69 2.09 -2.09
N VAL A 412 -27.41 2.44 -3.34
CA VAL A 412 -28.38 3.10 -4.23
C VAL A 412 -28.18 2.56 -5.66
N ASP A 413 -29.24 2.25 -6.32
CA ASP A 413 -29.21 1.94 -7.74
C ASP A 413 -29.48 3.25 -8.53
N ASN A 414 -28.48 3.90 -9.23
CA ASN A 414 -27.15 3.36 -9.53
C ASN A 414 -26.01 4.02 -8.72
N SER A 415 -26.13 5.28 -8.31
CA SER A 415 -25.06 6.00 -7.59
C SER A 415 -25.58 6.95 -6.54
N TYR A 416 -24.75 7.28 -5.55
CA TYR A 416 -25.13 8.18 -4.49
C TYR A 416 -23.98 8.98 -3.89
N GLU A 417 -24.36 10.05 -3.18
CA GLU A 417 -23.53 10.71 -2.19
C GLU A 417 -24.26 10.73 -0.84
N LEU A 418 -23.58 10.23 0.20
CA LEU A 418 -24.09 10.27 1.58
C LEU A 418 -23.48 11.43 2.35
N TRP A 419 -24.36 12.24 2.92
CA TRP A 419 -24.02 13.41 3.73
C TRP A 419 -24.67 13.30 5.11
N VAL A 420 -23.95 13.69 6.16
CA VAL A 420 -24.49 13.81 7.51
C VAL A 420 -24.13 15.17 8.07
N ASN A 421 -25.14 15.96 8.45
CA ASN A 421 -24.96 17.33 8.96
C ASN A 421 -24.16 18.25 8.03
N GLY A 422 -24.22 18.04 6.71
CA GLY A 422 -23.47 18.79 5.71
C GLY A 422 -22.04 18.33 5.49
N LYS A 423 -21.62 17.23 6.12
CA LYS A 423 -20.34 16.58 5.87
C LYS A 423 -20.54 15.35 4.95
N LYS A 424 -19.83 15.31 3.82
CA LYS A 424 -19.85 14.15 2.92
C LYS A 424 -19.06 13.01 3.58
N LEU A 425 -19.71 11.86 3.74
CA LEU A 425 -19.09 10.67 4.36
C LEU A 425 -18.78 9.58 3.35
N ARG A 426 -19.60 9.45 2.30
CA ARG A 426 -19.44 8.40 1.29
C ARG A 426 -19.99 8.84 -0.06
N ALA A 427 -19.47 8.25 -1.12
CA ALA A 427 -20.09 8.25 -2.45
C ALA A 427 -19.73 6.91 -3.12
N ASP A 428 -20.64 6.40 -3.92
CA ASP A 428 -20.44 5.19 -4.70
C ASP A 428 -21.25 5.27 -6.00
N ASP A 429 -20.71 4.69 -7.07
CA ASP A 429 -21.31 4.62 -8.40
C ASP A 429 -21.55 3.16 -8.87
N ASN A 430 -21.44 2.21 -7.95
CA ASN A 430 -21.66 0.80 -8.18
C ASN A 430 -22.86 0.27 -7.37
N TRP A 431 -24.00 0.16 -7.98
CA TRP A 431 -25.23 -0.32 -7.34
C TRP A 431 -25.16 -1.78 -6.83
N MET A 432 -24.15 -2.55 -7.27
CA MET A 432 -23.94 -3.93 -6.81
C MET A 432 -23.19 -4.00 -5.49
N THR A 433 -22.68 -2.88 -4.98
CA THR A 433 -21.97 -2.82 -3.69
C THR A 433 -22.88 -2.27 -2.61
N VAL A 434 -22.69 -2.76 -1.39
CA VAL A 434 -23.31 -2.22 -0.17
C VAL A 434 -22.18 -1.67 0.69
N GLU A 435 -22.25 -0.36 0.95
CA GLU A 435 -21.16 0.31 1.63
C GLU A 435 -21.41 0.43 3.13
N GLY A 436 -20.42 0.03 3.94
CA GLY A 436 -20.39 0.28 5.37
C GLY A 436 -19.81 1.68 5.66
N VAL A 437 -20.50 2.49 6.48
CA VAL A 437 -20.10 3.87 6.76
C VAL A 437 -20.08 4.17 8.26
N ASN A 438 -18.97 4.75 8.75
CA ASN A 438 -18.91 5.30 10.09
C ASN A 438 -19.52 6.70 10.12
N LEU A 439 -20.65 6.88 10.79
CA LEU A 439 -21.35 8.15 10.91
C LEU A 439 -20.82 9.04 12.03
N LYS A 440 -20.14 8.44 13.04
CA LYS A 440 -19.72 9.13 14.27
C LYS A 440 -18.98 10.45 14.03
N PRO A 441 -18.04 10.59 13.04
CA PRO A 441 -17.31 11.85 12.82
C PRO A 441 -18.17 13.03 12.39
N ALA A 442 -19.44 12.79 12.00
CA ALA A 442 -20.35 13.82 11.53
C ALA A 442 -21.58 13.99 12.42
N LEU A 443 -21.75 13.17 13.46
CA LEU A 443 -22.85 13.24 14.40
C LEU A 443 -22.54 14.17 15.57
N LYS A 444 -23.59 14.83 16.11
CA LYS A 444 -23.49 15.75 17.23
C LYS A 444 -24.66 15.56 18.20
N LYS A 445 -24.51 16.05 19.43
CA LYS A 445 -25.63 16.19 20.36
C LYS A 445 -26.70 17.13 19.79
N GLY A 446 -27.95 16.82 19.97
CA GLY A 446 -29.10 17.59 19.47
C GLY A 446 -29.53 17.13 18.08
N GLY A 447 -30.04 18.05 17.27
CA GLY A 447 -30.58 17.74 15.93
C GLY A 447 -29.51 17.31 14.93
N ASN A 448 -29.77 16.20 14.25
CA ASN A 448 -28.96 15.63 13.19
C ASN A 448 -29.83 15.35 11.96
N PHE A 449 -29.19 15.31 10.79
CA PHE A 449 -29.84 14.82 9.58
C PHE A 449 -28.88 13.99 8.72
N ILE A 450 -29.42 12.95 8.11
CA ILE A 450 -28.79 12.16 7.06
C ILE A 450 -29.39 12.61 5.73
N GLN A 451 -28.57 12.77 4.71
CA GLN A 451 -28.98 13.18 3.37
C GLN A 451 -28.30 12.29 2.33
N ILE A 452 -29.09 11.74 1.42
CA ILE A 452 -28.58 10.91 0.30
C ILE A 452 -28.97 11.62 -0.99
N ILE A 453 -27.98 11.99 -1.79
CA ILE A 453 -28.19 12.46 -3.16
C ILE A 453 -28.05 11.23 -4.05
N ALA A 454 -29.16 10.76 -4.58
CA ALA A 454 -29.24 9.55 -5.38
C ALA A 454 -29.38 9.90 -6.87
N THR A 455 -28.73 9.10 -7.73
CA THR A 455 -28.82 9.23 -9.19
C THR A 455 -29.22 7.90 -9.80
N ASN A 456 -30.30 7.87 -10.58
CA ASN A 456 -30.65 6.74 -11.43
C ASN A 456 -29.82 6.79 -12.72
N GLY A 457 -28.89 5.87 -12.93
CA GLY A 457 -28.03 5.80 -14.10
C GLY A 457 -28.67 5.03 -15.28
N GLY A 458 -27.83 4.59 -16.22
CA GLY A 458 -28.24 3.78 -17.35
C GLY A 458 -28.48 4.61 -18.63
N SER A 459 -28.88 3.92 -19.71
CA SER A 459 -29.15 4.50 -21.04
C SER A 459 -30.63 4.72 -21.34
N GLY A 460 -31.52 4.34 -20.44
CA GLY A 460 -32.97 4.45 -20.55
C GLY A 460 -33.67 4.30 -19.20
N PRO A 461 -35.01 4.49 -19.12
CA PRO A 461 -35.75 4.29 -17.88
C PRO A 461 -35.53 2.88 -17.30
N ASN A 462 -35.20 2.81 -16.04
CA ASN A 462 -34.92 1.56 -15.34
C ASN A 462 -35.33 1.64 -13.86
N ALA A 463 -35.26 0.51 -13.14
CA ALA A 463 -35.57 0.48 -11.73
C ALA A 463 -34.54 1.32 -10.94
N ALA A 464 -35.01 2.05 -9.93
CA ALA A 464 -34.16 2.83 -9.05
C ALA A 464 -34.61 2.68 -7.60
N GLY A 465 -33.67 2.64 -6.68
CA GLY A 465 -33.95 2.49 -5.26
C GLY A 465 -32.78 2.93 -4.40
N ALA A 466 -33.09 3.40 -3.20
CA ALA A 466 -32.11 3.72 -2.16
C ALA A 466 -32.41 2.88 -0.91
N TYR A 467 -31.36 2.35 -0.30
CA TYR A 467 -31.41 1.61 0.96
C TYR A 467 -30.44 2.22 1.96
N PHE A 468 -30.89 2.38 3.19
CA PHE A 468 -30.08 2.88 4.28
C PHE A 468 -30.50 2.21 5.59
N GLU A 469 -29.55 1.73 6.35
CA GLU A 469 -29.77 1.29 7.74
C GLU A 469 -28.56 1.66 8.58
N ALA A 470 -28.78 2.30 9.72
CA ALA A 470 -27.76 2.65 10.69
C ALA A 470 -28.10 2.13 12.07
N GLU A 471 -27.07 1.71 12.80
CA GLU A 471 -27.11 1.45 14.23
C GLU A 471 -26.29 2.51 14.97
N ILE A 472 -26.93 3.25 15.85
CA ILE A 472 -26.34 4.33 16.65
C ILE A 472 -26.56 4.00 18.10
N ASP A 473 -25.52 3.55 18.83
CA ASP A 473 -25.55 3.10 20.21
C ASP A 473 -26.77 2.18 20.51
N GLY A 474 -27.00 1.18 19.63
CA GLY A 474 -28.08 0.21 19.74
C GLY A 474 -29.45 0.68 19.22
N LYS A 475 -29.60 1.95 18.81
CA LYS A 475 -30.82 2.44 18.14
C LYS A 475 -30.69 2.35 16.64
N LYS A 476 -31.70 1.83 15.95
CA LYS A 476 -31.75 1.75 14.50
C LYS A 476 -32.39 2.98 13.88
N ILE A 477 -31.77 3.47 12.80
CA ILE A 477 -32.33 4.45 11.87
C ILE A 477 -32.30 3.79 10.50
N VAL A 478 -33.48 3.51 9.95
CA VAL A 478 -33.63 2.77 8.69
C VAL A 478 -34.33 3.60 7.63
N SER A 479 -34.10 3.27 6.38
CA SER A 479 -34.93 3.78 5.29
C SER A 479 -36.32 3.15 5.36
N ASP A 480 -37.32 4.00 5.48
CA ASP A 480 -38.74 3.70 5.61
C ASP A 480 -39.61 4.90 5.16
N GLU A 481 -40.90 4.83 5.41
CA GLU A 481 -41.87 5.86 5.07
C GLU A 481 -41.64 7.20 5.77
N SER A 482 -40.83 7.26 6.82
CA SER A 482 -40.50 8.47 7.59
C SER A 482 -39.47 9.36 6.92
N TRP A 483 -38.78 8.85 5.88
CA TRP A 483 -37.88 9.65 5.05
C TRP A 483 -38.67 10.60 4.14
N LYS A 484 -37.99 11.66 3.76
CA LYS A 484 -38.55 12.67 2.83
C LYS A 484 -37.63 12.84 1.65
N TRP A 485 -38.15 13.27 0.52
CA TRP A 485 -37.39 13.50 -0.69
C TRP A 485 -37.71 14.87 -1.31
N THR A 486 -36.81 15.37 -2.15
CA THR A 486 -36.99 16.55 -3.00
C THR A 486 -36.25 16.38 -4.32
N PRO A 487 -36.76 16.92 -5.44
CA PRO A 487 -36.04 16.95 -6.71
C PRO A 487 -34.87 17.97 -6.71
N LYS A 488 -34.81 18.85 -5.71
CA LYS A 488 -33.73 19.84 -5.59
C LYS A 488 -32.44 19.16 -5.16
N ILE A 489 -31.36 19.53 -5.83
CA ILE A 489 -30.02 19.02 -5.54
C ILE A 489 -29.23 20.08 -4.78
N PRO A 490 -28.59 19.76 -3.67
CA PRO A 490 -27.75 20.69 -2.92
C PRO A 490 -26.47 21.04 -3.70
N ASP A 491 -25.80 22.10 -3.27
CA ASP A 491 -24.49 22.49 -3.79
C ASP A 491 -23.40 21.43 -3.51
N ALA A 492 -22.18 21.66 -3.99
CA ALA A 492 -21.02 20.79 -3.79
C ALA A 492 -20.61 20.63 -2.31
N ARG A 493 -21.22 21.38 -1.39
CA ARG A 493 -21.03 21.29 0.07
C ARG A 493 -22.22 20.60 0.76
N GLY A 494 -23.12 19.99 -0.01
CA GLY A 494 -24.32 19.33 0.52
C GLY A 494 -25.36 20.29 1.11
N ARG A 495 -25.33 21.59 0.77
CA ARG A 495 -26.22 22.64 1.30
C ARG A 495 -27.18 23.11 0.25
N PHE A 496 -28.37 23.46 0.68
CA PHE A 496 -29.33 24.19 -0.15
C PHE A 496 -29.17 25.67 0.08
N ALA A 497 -29.18 26.48 -0.99
CA ALA A 497 -29.13 27.94 -0.89
C ALA A 497 -30.29 28.51 -0.04
N LYS A 498 -31.48 27.89 -0.13
CA LYS A 498 -32.58 27.99 0.82
C LYS A 498 -33.07 26.58 1.15
N PRO A 499 -33.26 26.22 2.43
CA PRO A 499 -33.85 24.91 2.78
C PRO A 499 -35.12 24.68 1.94
N PRO A 500 -35.27 23.53 1.27
CA PRO A 500 -36.49 23.22 0.58
C PRO A 500 -37.67 23.17 1.58
N GLU A 501 -38.69 23.97 1.36
CA GLU A 501 -39.93 23.95 2.16
C GLU A 501 -40.79 22.72 1.84
N ASP A 502 -40.50 22.06 0.71
CA ASP A 502 -41.30 21.04 0.03
C ASP A 502 -40.67 19.65 0.00
N PHE A 503 -40.04 19.23 1.11
CA PHE A 503 -39.69 17.81 1.25
C PHE A 503 -40.97 16.94 1.36
N ALA A 504 -41.24 16.14 0.33
CA ALA A 504 -42.39 15.24 0.26
C ALA A 504 -42.06 13.86 0.89
N PRO A 505 -43.05 13.08 1.34
CA PRO A 505 -42.85 11.71 1.76
C PRO A 505 -42.28 10.84 0.63
N VAL A 506 -41.36 9.91 0.98
CA VAL A 506 -40.90 8.90 0.03
C VAL A 506 -41.95 7.81 -0.21
N LYS A 507 -41.75 7.04 -1.26
CA LYS A 507 -42.49 5.78 -1.50
C LYS A 507 -41.60 4.60 -1.14
N VAL A 508 -42.08 3.71 -0.31
CA VAL A 508 -41.48 2.38 -0.16
C VAL A 508 -41.75 1.57 -1.42
N ILE A 509 -40.72 0.97 -1.97
CA ILE A 509 -40.76 0.22 -3.21
C ILE A 509 -40.39 -1.26 -2.99
N ASN A 510 -40.78 -2.11 -3.93
CA ASN A 510 -40.39 -3.52 -3.86
C ASN A 510 -38.91 -3.69 -4.18
N GLY A 511 -38.11 -4.10 -3.17
CA GLY A 511 -36.67 -4.31 -3.27
C GLY A 511 -36.25 -5.69 -3.73
N ALA A 512 -37.17 -6.54 -4.20
CA ALA A 512 -36.87 -7.95 -4.50
C ALA A 512 -35.72 -8.15 -5.50
N ILE A 513 -35.53 -7.22 -6.45
CA ILE A 513 -34.44 -7.28 -7.45
C ILE A 513 -33.04 -7.05 -6.84
N TRP A 514 -32.97 -6.43 -5.65
CA TRP A 514 -31.68 -6.14 -4.97
C TRP A 514 -31.48 -6.97 -3.70
N GLN A 515 -32.45 -7.80 -3.28
CA GLN A 515 -32.52 -8.38 -1.94
C GLN A 515 -31.39 -9.38 -1.65
N ASN A 516 -30.98 -10.18 -2.64
CA ASN A 516 -29.89 -11.14 -2.48
C ASN A 516 -28.50 -10.48 -2.36
N GLN A 517 -28.35 -9.24 -2.85
CA GLN A 517 -27.08 -8.50 -2.81
C GLN A 517 -26.88 -7.79 -1.48
N ILE A 518 -27.96 -7.39 -0.79
CA ILE A 518 -27.87 -6.59 0.43
C ILE A 518 -27.27 -7.38 1.58
N ALA A 519 -27.66 -8.62 1.80
CA ALA A 519 -27.21 -9.39 2.96
C ALA A 519 -25.70 -9.67 2.92
N ASP A 520 -25.21 -10.21 1.79
CA ASP A 520 -23.78 -10.51 1.60
C ASP A 520 -22.96 -9.24 1.44
N GLY A 521 -23.49 -8.25 0.70
CA GLY A 521 -22.87 -6.95 0.55
C GLY A 521 -22.78 -6.15 1.85
N ALA A 522 -23.78 -6.22 2.73
CA ALA A 522 -23.75 -5.56 4.02
C ALA A 522 -22.67 -6.15 4.94
N ARG A 523 -22.50 -7.46 4.99
CA ARG A 523 -21.41 -8.11 5.73
C ARG A 523 -20.06 -7.65 5.23
N SER A 524 -19.84 -7.68 3.92
CA SER A 524 -18.61 -7.19 3.28
C SER A 524 -18.37 -5.69 3.54
N GLY A 525 -19.40 -4.86 3.41
CA GLY A 525 -19.32 -3.42 3.67
C GLY A 525 -19.00 -3.10 5.15
N LEU A 526 -19.58 -3.84 6.09
CA LEU A 526 -19.28 -3.70 7.52
C LEU A 526 -17.86 -4.15 7.85
N ALA A 527 -17.41 -5.26 7.27
CA ALA A 527 -16.04 -5.74 7.40
C ALA A 527 -15.02 -4.72 6.86
N ASN A 528 -15.24 -4.20 5.66
CA ASN A 528 -14.38 -3.17 5.07
C ASN A 528 -14.33 -1.87 5.88
N ARG A 529 -15.37 -1.56 6.64
CA ARG A 529 -15.41 -0.37 7.49
C ARG A 529 -14.47 -0.45 8.70
N ILE A 530 -14.22 -1.64 9.23
CA ILE A 530 -13.30 -1.86 10.35
C ILE A 530 -11.85 -1.71 9.87
N ALA A 531 -11.61 -1.92 8.59
CA ALA A 531 -10.30 -1.71 8.00
C ALA A 531 -9.87 -0.22 8.07
N PRO A 532 -8.58 0.05 8.23
CA PRO A 532 -8.05 1.41 8.16
C PRO A 532 -8.30 2.06 6.78
N PRO A 533 -8.07 3.37 6.60
CA PRO A 533 -8.20 4.04 5.31
C PRO A 533 -7.48 3.29 4.20
N VAL A 534 -8.04 3.32 2.98
CA VAL A 534 -7.43 2.64 1.83
C VAL A 534 -6.04 3.20 1.56
N ARG A 535 -5.09 2.32 1.32
CA ARG A 535 -3.70 2.67 1.06
C ARG A 535 -3.41 2.68 -0.45
N ALA A 536 -2.42 3.49 -0.83
CA ALA A 536 -2.01 3.67 -2.23
C ALA A 536 -1.52 2.37 -2.89
N ALA A 537 -1.03 1.42 -2.11
CA ALA A 537 -0.66 0.09 -2.60
C ALA A 537 -1.84 -0.70 -3.18
N LEU A 538 -3.07 -0.40 -2.74
CA LEU A 538 -4.30 -1.12 -3.11
C LEU A 538 -5.07 -0.46 -4.27
N VAL A 539 -4.56 0.63 -4.84
CA VAL A 539 -5.22 1.34 -5.94
C VAL A 539 -4.40 1.32 -7.22
N LYS A 540 -5.07 1.58 -8.34
CA LYS A 540 -4.38 1.74 -9.63
C LYS A 540 -3.38 2.88 -9.60
N SER A 541 -2.27 2.71 -10.34
CA SER A 541 -1.30 3.76 -10.54
C SER A 541 -1.91 4.89 -11.36
N ASP A 542 -1.94 6.09 -10.81
CA ASP A 542 -2.30 7.32 -11.49
C ASP A 542 -1.08 8.07 -12.04
N LEU A 543 -1.27 9.26 -12.60
CA LEU A 543 -0.18 10.06 -13.16
C LEU A 543 0.79 10.50 -12.06
N LEU A 544 0.29 10.98 -10.92
CA LEU A 544 1.11 11.43 -9.80
C LEU A 544 1.95 10.28 -9.23
N MET A 545 1.36 9.10 -9.03
CA MET A 545 2.13 7.93 -8.57
C MET A 545 3.27 7.57 -9.54
N ARG A 546 3.01 7.63 -10.85
CA ARG A 546 4.04 7.33 -11.87
C ARG A 546 5.14 8.38 -11.90
N SER A 547 4.79 9.66 -11.80
CA SER A 547 5.78 10.74 -11.73
C SER A 547 6.63 10.65 -10.45
N LEU A 548 6.05 10.19 -9.34
CA LEU A 548 6.74 9.90 -8.08
C LEU A 548 7.54 8.58 -8.09
N GLY A 549 7.63 7.90 -9.23
CA GLY A 549 8.48 6.72 -9.43
C GLY A 549 7.83 5.38 -9.16
N ARG A 550 6.48 5.28 -9.06
CA ARG A 550 5.81 3.98 -9.03
C ARG A 550 5.99 3.27 -10.38
N PRO A 551 6.66 2.11 -10.43
CA PRO A 551 6.98 1.44 -11.68
C PRO A 551 5.76 0.74 -12.29
N ASN A 552 5.83 0.48 -13.59
CA ASN A 552 4.82 -0.31 -14.32
C ASN A 552 4.99 -1.83 -14.12
N ARG A 553 6.05 -2.27 -13.43
CA ARG A 553 6.32 -3.68 -13.10
C ARG A 553 6.44 -4.62 -14.30
N GLU A 554 6.79 -4.10 -15.45
CA GLU A 554 7.09 -4.94 -16.63
C GLU A 554 8.39 -5.72 -16.49
N GLN A 555 9.25 -5.28 -15.58
CA GLN A 555 10.48 -5.93 -15.18
C GLN A 555 10.49 -6.12 -13.65
N VAL A 556 11.37 -6.96 -13.15
CA VAL A 556 11.69 -7.01 -11.72
C VAL A 556 12.28 -5.66 -11.32
N VAL A 557 11.71 -5.03 -10.31
CA VAL A 557 12.18 -3.75 -9.77
C VAL A 557 12.61 -3.96 -8.33
N THR A 558 13.87 -3.82 -8.08
CA THR A 558 14.50 -4.03 -6.76
C THR A 558 14.83 -2.72 -6.08
N VAL A 559 15.10 -1.69 -6.87
CA VAL A 559 15.36 -0.32 -6.43
C VAL A 559 14.54 0.62 -7.32
N ARG A 560 13.91 1.61 -6.71
CA ARG A 560 13.26 2.71 -7.42
C ARG A 560 14.22 3.89 -7.56
N PRO A 561 14.06 4.74 -8.61
CA PRO A 561 14.86 5.96 -8.73
C PRO A 561 14.71 6.85 -7.50
N GLU A 562 15.81 7.35 -6.96
CA GLU A 562 15.83 8.26 -5.82
C GLU A 562 15.98 9.72 -6.23
N ASP A 563 16.47 9.99 -7.45
CA ASP A 563 16.63 11.33 -7.99
C ASP A 563 15.31 11.99 -8.36
N LEU A 564 15.22 13.29 -8.11
CA LEU A 564 14.08 14.13 -8.48
C LEU A 564 14.11 14.38 -10.00
N SER A 565 13.18 13.77 -10.73
CA SER A 565 13.01 14.05 -12.16
C SER A 565 12.30 15.40 -12.39
N THR A 566 12.54 16.00 -13.55
CA THR A 566 11.84 17.24 -13.97
C THR A 566 10.32 17.03 -13.99
N LEU A 567 9.84 15.86 -14.46
CA LEU A 567 8.41 15.53 -14.47
C LEU A 567 7.83 15.53 -13.05
N GLN A 568 8.54 14.94 -12.11
CA GLN A 568 8.14 14.90 -10.71
C GLN A 568 8.06 16.30 -10.10
N ALA A 569 9.06 17.16 -10.37
CA ALA A 569 9.05 18.54 -9.91
C ALA A 569 7.84 19.33 -10.48
N ILE A 570 7.51 19.13 -11.75
CA ILE A 570 6.35 19.77 -12.40
C ILE A 570 5.04 19.27 -11.77
N ASP A 571 4.90 17.97 -11.57
CA ASP A 571 3.69 17.38 -10.99
C ASP A 571 3.48 17.80 -9.53
N LEU A 572 4.55 17.88 -8.75
CA LEU A 572 4.48 18.37 -7.36
C LEU A 572 4.12 19.86 -7.29
N ALA A 573 4.58 20.65 -8.26
CA ALA A 573 4.30 22.09 -8.32
C ALA A 573 2.89 22.41 -8.86
N ASN A 574 2.44 21.72 -9.92
CA ASN A 574 1.27 22.10 -10.69
C ASN A 574 0.34 20.92 -11.05
N GLY A 575 0.59 19.71 -10.56
CA GLY A 575 -0.18 18.53 -10.91
C GLY A 575 -1.61 18.61 -10.39
N SER A 576 -2.60 18.39 -11.26
CA SER A 576 -4.03 18.50 -10.92
C SER A 576 -4.48 17.49 -9.86
N ILE A 577 -3.82 16.33 -9.77
CA ILE A 577 -4.15 15.30 -8.76
C ILE A 577 -3.79 15.82 -7.37
N LEU A 578 -2.55 16.28 -7.17
CA LEU A 578 -2.10 16.81 -5.89
C LEU A 578 -2.90 18.07 -5.52
N SER A 579 -3.03 19.02 -6.41
CA SER A 579 -3.82 20.23 -6.17
C SER A 579 -5.26 19.91 -5.73
N GLY A 580 -5.93 18.96 -6.41
CA GLY A 580 -7.27 18.53 -6.00
C GLY A 580 -7.34 17.85 -4.63
N LEU A 581 -6.27 17.15 -4.20
CA LEU A 581 -6.18 16.60 -2.85
C LEU A 581 -6.00 17.72 -1.82
N LEU A 582 -5.12 18.69 -2.10
CA LEU A 582 -4.83 19.80 -1.20
C LEU A 582 -6.04 20.73 -1.04
N GLN A 583 -6.77 21.01 -2.12
CA GLN A 583 -8.00 21.80 -2.06
C GLN A 583 -9.04 21.18 -1.12
N ARG A 584 -9.27 19.86 -1.25
CA ARG A 584 -10.18 19.14 -0.33
C ARG A 584 -9.64 19.10 1.10
N GLY A 585 -8.33 18.92 1.25
CA GLY A 585 -7.64 18.92 2.53
C GLY A 585 -7.71 20.27 3.22
N GLY A 586 -7.47 21.36 2.50
CA GLY A 586 -7.60 22.73 3.01
C GLY A 586 -9.00 23.01 3.56
N ALA A 587 -10.02 22.60 2.83
CA ALA A 587 -11.42 22.74 3.28
C ALA A 587 -11.73 21.87 4.52
N ALA A 588 -11.16 20.66 4.61
CA ALA A 588 -11.35 19.76 5.74
C ALA A 588 -10.65 20.28 7.00
N LEU A 589 -9.41 20.73 6.89
CA LEU A 589 -8.65 21.33 7.99
C LEU A 589 -9.25 22.65 8.47
N ASP A 590 -9.74 23.50 7.56
CA ASP A 590 -10.44 24.73 7.94
C ASP A 590 -11.68 24.41 8.81
N CYS A 591 -12.39 23.34 8.48
CA CYS A 591 -13.51 22.86 9.27
C CYS A 591 -13.06 22.29 10.64
N GLU A 592 -11.97 21.50 10.66
CA GLU A 592 -11.40 20.91 11.89
C GLU A 592 -10.91 21.98 12.86
N PHE A 593 -10.27 23.03 12.33
CA PHE A 593 -9.68 24.13 13.09
C PHE A 593 -10.60 25.38 13.16
N THR A 594 -11.92 25.21 13.00
CA THR A 594 -12.88 26.30 13.15
C THR A 594 -12.79 26.90 14.55
N GLY A 595 -12.55 28.22 14.65
CA GLY A 595 -12.42 28.96 15.90
C GLY A 595 -11.05 28.85 16.60
N LYS A 596 -10.07 28.16 16.00
CA LYS A 596 -8.68 28.11 16.41
C LYS A 596 -7.86 29.13 15.61
N ASN A 597 -6.78 29.62 16.22
CA ASN A 597 -5.89 30.55 15.53
C ASN A 597 -4.97 29.84 14.52
N THR A 598 -4.29 30.61 13.69
CA THR A 598 -3.40 30.08 12.63
C THR A 598 -2.19 29.37 13.22
N ASP A 599 -1.64 29.81 14.35
CA ASP A 599 -0.46 29.22 15.00
C ASP A 599 -0.77 27.81 15.51
N GLU A 600 -1.97 27.59 16.06
CA GLU A 600 -2.41 26.25 16.47
C GLU A 600 -2.52 25.28 15.28
N LEU A 601 -3.00 25.77 14.14
CA LEU A 601 -3.07 24.99 12.91
C LEU A 601 -1.66 24.64 12.39
N VAL A 602 -0.77 25.63 12.27
CA VAL A 602 0.61 25.44 11.81
C VAL A 602 1.35 24.47 12.73
N SER A 603 1.24 24.63 14.05
CA SER A 603 1.88 23.74 15.02
C SER A 603 1.35 22.31 14.91
N SER A 604 0.04 22.12 14.82
CA SER A 604 -0.55 20.79 14.65
C SER A 604 -0.10 20.13 13.33
N LEU A 605 -0.06 20.90 12.23
CA LEU A 605 0.40 20.35 10.95
C LEU A 605 1.86 19.90 11.00
N PHE A 606 2.76 20.67 11.63
CA PHE A 606 4.17 20.27 11.84
C PHE A 606 4.29 19.01 12.69
N LEU A 607 3.52 18.93 13.78
CA LEU A 607 3.51 17.73 14.63
C LEU A 607 3.02 16.49 13.88
N ARG A 608 2.01 16.63 13.01
CA ARG A 608 1.47 15.53 12.18
C ARG A 608 2.42 15.11 11.06
N THR A 609 3.19 16.05 10.48
CA THR A 609 4.02 15.79 9.29
C THR A 609 5.48 15.52 9.61
N LEU A 610 6.06 16.31 10.51
CA LEU A 610 7.49 16.35 10.82
C LEU A 610 7.81 15.83 12.22
N SER A 611 6.77 15.53 13.03
CA SER A 611 6.89 15.10 14.44
C SER A 611 7.60 16.10 15.35
N ARG A 612 7.77 17.36 14.95
CA ARG A 612 8.36 18.47 15.72
C ARG A 612 7.48 19.71 15.66
N ASN A 613 7.73 20.65 16.55
CA ASN A 613 7.15 21.98 16.44
C ASN A 613 7.87 22.81 15.35
N PRO A 614 7.18 23.79 14.74
CA PRO A 614 7.83 24.78 13.90
C PRO A 614 8.78 25.65 14.73
N THR A 615 9.84 26.16 14.13
CA THR A 615 10.62 27.27 14.69
C THR A 615 9.79 28.56 14.65
N ALA A 616 10.20 29.58 15.38
CA ALA A 616 9.50 30.88 15.37
C ALA A 616 9.42 31.49 13.96
N ASP A 617 10.50 31.38 13.18
CA ASP A 617 10.54 31.87 11.81
C ASP A 617 9.65 31.08 10.86
N GLU A 618 9.67 29.72 10.97
CA GLU A 618 8.76 28.86 10.21
C GLU A 618 7.30 29.18 10.53
N ALA A 619 6.95 29.31 11.82
CA ALA A 619 5.58 29.63 12.23
C ALA A 619 5.12 30.97 11.68
N ALA A 620 5.95 32.00 11.74
CA ALA A 620 5.62 33.35 11.24
C ALA A 620 5.36 33.34 9.72
N VAL A 621 6.28 32.75 8.93
CA VAL A 621 6.14 32.68 7.45
C VAL A 621 4.91 31.88 7.05
N LEU A 622 4.65 30.75 7.71
CA LEU A 622 3.52 29.90 7.37
C LEU A 622 2.17 30.47 7.80
N ALA A 623 2.15 31.25 8.90
CA ALA A 623 0.97 32.01 9.27
C ALA A 623 0.62 33.09 8.23
N GLU A 624 1.64 33.83 7.75
CA GLU A 624 1.47 34.82 6.68
C GLU A 624 0.91 34.20 5.39
N ILE A 625 1.36 32.99 5.00
CA ILE A 625 0.82 32.26 3.84
C ILE A 625 -0.70 32.00 3.99
N VAL A 626 -1.14 31.59 5.18
CA VAL A 626 -2.57 31.31 5.44
C VAL A 626 -3.38 32.61 5.40
N GLU A 627 -2.84 33.69 5.95
CA GLU A 627 -3.54 34.99 6.08
C GLU A 627 -3.54 35.82 4.79
N ALA A 628 -2.64 35.51 3.84
CA ALA A 628 -2.56 36.18 2.54
C ALA A 628 -3.76 35.92 1.62
N ARG A 629 -4.60 34.94 1.92
CA ARG A 629 -5.77 34.56 1.10
C ARG A 629 -7.06 35.10 1.70
N GLU A 630 -7.98 35.51 0.83
CA GLU A 630 -9.33 35.96 1.25
C GLU A 630 -10.11 34.82 1.94
N LYS A 631 -9.93 33.58 1.46
CA LYS A 631 -10.53 32.38 2.07
C LYS A 631 -9.47 31.60 2.83
N ARG A 632 -9.70 31.42 4.12
CA ARG A 632 -8.79 30.67 4.99
C ARG A 632 -8.50 29.25 4.45
N SER A 633 -9.48 28.58 3.86
CA SER A 633 -9.28 27.25 3.27
C SER A 633 -8.29 27.24 2.10
N GLU A 634 -8.22 28.31 1.30
CA GLU A 634 -7.24 28.48 0.21
C GLU A 634 -5.83 28.73 0.79
N GLY A 635 -5.73 29.52 1.87
CA GLY A 635 -4.46 29.69 2.59
C GLY A 635 -3.96 28.39 3.24
N ILE A 636 -4.87 27.57 3.75
CA ILE A 636 -4.52 26.23 4.27
C ILE A 636 -4.10 25.28 3.15
N GLU A 637 -4.63 25.39 1.96
CA GLU A 637 -4.17 24.65 0.76
C GLU A 637 -2.72 25.01 0.44
N ASP A 638 -2.39 26.30 0.42
CA ASP A 638 -1.02 26.79 0.20
C ASP A 638 -0.07 26.33 1.33
N LEU A 639 -0.51 26.40 2.60
CA LEU A 639 0.24 25.88 3.74
C LEU A 639 0.53 24.37 3.61
N LEU A 640 -0.47 23.56 3.27
CA LEU A 640 -0.28 22.14 3.03
C LEU A 640 0.75 21.89 1.93
N TRP A 641 0.65 22.60 0.81
CA TRP A 641 1.60 22.49 -0.27
C TRP A 641 3.03 22.84 0.21
N ALA A 642 3.19 23.96 0.92
CA ALA A 642 4.49 24.40 1.43
C ALA A 642 5.15 23.34 2.34
N VAL A 643 4.38 22.76 3.27
CA VAL A 643 4.90 21.73 4.18
C VAL A 643 5.24 20.43 3.44
N LEU A 644 4.43 20.00 2.46
CA LEU A 644 4.69 18.80 1.66
C LEU A 644 5.93 18.97 0.75
N MET A 645 6.30 20.20 0.40
CA MET A 645 7.51 20.48 -0.38
C MET A 645 8.78 20.56 0.46
N LEU A 646 8.69 20.58 1.79
CA LEU A 646 9.87 20.51 2.63
C LEU A 646 10.64 19.20 2.40
N PRO A 647 11.96 19.25 2.22
CA PRO A 647 12.79 18.05 2.12
C PRO A 647 12.59 17.10 3.33
N GLU A 648 12.38 17.67 4.51
CA GLU A 648 12.13 16.92 5.75
C GLU A 648 10.85 16.09 5.69
N PHE A 649 9.79 16.55 4.99
CA PHE A 649 8.60 15.75 4.75
C PHE A 649 8.87 14.64 3.73
N GLN A 650 9.54 14.96 2.63
CA GLN A 650 9.76 14.06 1.51
C GLN A 650 10.77 12.94 1.78
N LEU A 651 11.53 13.06 2.87
CA LEU A 651 12.60 12.12 3.22
C LEU A 651 12.27 11.32 4.48
N VAL A 652 12.68 10.06 4.50
CA VAL A 652 12.88 9.27 5.71
C VAL A 652 14.27 9.58 6.23
N GLN A 653 14.33 10.20 7.40
CA GLN A 653 15.57 10.67 8.02
C GLN A 653 15.90 9.89 9.28
#